data_9d674da353f9d33b51cf42fe1c25e5f8
#
_entry.id   9d674da353f9d33b51cf42fe1c25e5f8
#
_cell.length_a   1.000
_cell.length_b   1.000
_cell.length_c   1.000
_cell.angle_alpha   90.00
_cell.angle_beta   90.00
_cell.angle_gamma   90.00
#
_symmetry.space_group_name_H-M   'P 1'
#
loop_
_entity.id
_entity.type
_entity.pdbx_description
1 polymer ?
#
loop_
_entity_poly.entity_id
_entity_poly.type
_entity_poly.pdbx_seq_one_letter_code
_entity_poly.pdbx_strand_id
1 'polypeptide(L)'
;MKLMRMSSEGKGTRRKALAFAIAAALSSGTAGAGEKLDMSFIQGGAGVNPEVWAALNGSYVPGRYLVDLSLNGKDAGKQILDVTPQDSEALCLPEAWLTKAGIYVSADYFREGYDATRQCYVLTKAPAVKVDFDVSTQSLALSIPQKGLVKMPENVEWDYGTEAFRMNYNANANSGRNNTSAFGSADLKANVGRWVVSSSATASGGDSGDNTATINMFTATRAIRSLSADLAVGKTSTGDNLLGSTGTYGVSLSRNNSMKPGNLGYTPVFSGIANGPSRVALTQNGRLLYSEMVPAGPFSVTDVPLYSSGDVTMTVTGDDGRVQTQVFPLSVMAGQLSPGQHEFSLAAGMPDDDSDLEGGVFVASYGYGLDGLTLRTGGVFNQDWQGASAGAVLGLGYLGALSADGAYTTAKYRDSSHSGNKVQLAWSKQLELTNTGLRVSWSRQSEEYEGMSSFDPAETWLQQNQGRRTRDEWNAGISQPVGGLFSLSASGWLRSYYPAQTTGSYRYADDNGKETGVTGTLSTQIKGVSLNLGWSGSRNSQGENNWSASASVSLPFTLFEQKYSSSTSVSTGKDGGMGFSTGVSGALNDRFSYGLGGGRDSDGGVSSYLNASYSGDRAYLNGTLNHSQSGGTSGSVSASGSVLAVPAAKDIMFSRTTGDTVAVVNVKETPGVKVTSGNGETDSDGNLVVPLNSYDWNTVTIDAGTLPLSTELTSTSQKVVPVDRAVVWMPFDALKVKRYLLQVRQRNGEFVPGGTWARDSKNTPLGFVANNGVLMINTVDTPGDITLGQCRIPAAKLQETEKLQEITCE
;
A
#
# COMPACT_ATOMS: atom_id res chain seq x y z
N MET A 1 3.92 -31.40 55.90
CA MET A 1 4.92 -31.24 57.01
C MET A 1 5.59 -29.87 56.79
N LYS A 2 5.35 -28.93 57.76
CA LYS A 2 5.98 -27.65 58.09
C LYS A 2 6.54 -26.79 56.97
N LEU A 3 5.84 -25.72 56.54
CA LEU A 3 5.93 -24.31 57.04
C LEU A 3 7.39 -23.74 57.22
N MET A 4 7.71 -22.78 56.38
CA MET A 4 8.43 -21.59 56.83
C MET A 4 7.99 -20.39 55.97
N ARG A 5 7.26 -19.47 56.64
CA ARG A 5 7.03 -18.08 56.29
C ARG A 5 8.35 -17.34 56.50
N MET A 6 8.78 -16.53 55.55
CA MET A 6 9.62 -15.38 55.82
C MET A 6 9.08 -14.15 55.08
N SER A 7 8.98 -13.12 55.86
CA SER A 7 8.39 -11.82 55.69
C SER A 7 8.93 -11.01 54.50
N SER A 8 7.99 -10.45 53.72
CA SER A 8 8.24 -9.39 52.75
C SER A 8 7.90 -8.02 53.38
N GLU A 9 8.82 -7.43 54.07
CA GLU A 9 8.81 -6.01 54.40
C GLU A 9 10.16 -5.40 53.99
N GLY A 10 10.16 -4.53 52.99
CA GLY A 10 11.38 -3.78 52.65
C GLY A 10 11.52 -3.28 51.21
N LYS A 11 10.55 -3.54 50.30
CA LYS A 11 10.66 -3.06 48.88
C LYS A 11 9.69 -1.96 48.49
N GLY A 12 8.82 -1.53 49.39
CA GLY A 12 7.80 -0.49 49.08
C GLY A 12 8.32 0.97 49.18
N THR A 13 9.32 1.22 49.98
CA THR A 13 9.82 2.58 50.29
C THR A 13 10.78 3.14 49.23
N ARG A 14 11.56 2.31 48.56
CA ARG A 14 12.48 2.78 47.52
C ARG A 14 11.78 3.13 46.18
N ARG A 15 10.63 2.49 45.86
CA ARG A 15 9.86 2.87 44.66
C ARG A 15 9.06 4.16 44.83
N LYS A 16 8.61 4.48 46.06
CA LYS A 16 7.94 5.76 46.35
C LYS A 16 8.91 6.94 46.37
N ALA A 17 10.14 6.74 46.82
CA ALA A 17 11.18 7.76 46.78
C ALA A 17 11.67 8.08 45.36
N LEU A 18 11.73 7.08 44.48
CA LEU A 18 12.09 7.28 43.04
C LEU A 18 10.95 7.98 42.28
N ALA A 19 9.70 7.65 42.55
CA ALA A 19 8.55 8.32 41.93
C ALA A 19 8.43 9.79 42.40
N PHE A 20 8.80 10.11 43.66
CA PHE A 20 8.81 11.47 44.16
C PHE A 20 9.98 12.30 43.61
N ALA A 21 11.13 11.68 43.39
CA ALA A 21 12.28 12.31 42.76
C ALA A 21 12.05 12.61 41.27
N ILE A 22 11.34 11.74 40.54
CA ILE A 22 10.96 11.96 39.14
C ILE A 22 9.85 13.01 39.04
N ALA A 23 8.88 13.03 39.95
CA ALA A 23 7.85 14.06 40.00
C ALA A 23 8.41 15.44 40.41
N ALA A 24 9.43 15.52 41.27
CA ALA A 24 10.11 16.74 41.61
C ALA A 24 11.05 17.25 40.49
N ALA A 25 11.57 16.38 39.65
CA ALA A 25 12.38 16.77 38.48
C ALA A 25 11.50 17.22 37.27
N LEU A 26 10.20 16.87 37.25
CA LEU A 26 9.26 17.29 36.22
C LEU A 26 8.46 18.58 36.61
N SER A 27 8.63 19.08 37.85
CA SER A 27 7.95 20.30 38.32
C SER A 27 8.86 21.52 38.42
N SER A 28 10.13 21.44 38.02
CA SER A 28 11.02 22.57 37.94
C SER A 28 11.18 23.04 36.49
N GLY A 29 10.40 24.07 36.15
CA GLY A 29 10.75 24.88 34.97
C GLY A 29 9.70 25.08 33.91
N THR A 30 8.57 25.64 34.26
CA THR A 30 7.89 26.56 33.32
C THR A 30 8.22 27.98 33.76
N ALA A 31 9.45 28.37 33.57
CA ALA A 31 9.79 29.78 33.47
C ALA A 31 9.87 30.11 31.98
N GLY A 32 8.75 30.47 31.39
CA GLY A 32 8.68 31.23 30.18
C GLY A 32 9.17 32.65 30.48
N ALA A 33 10.47 32.82 30.57
CA ALA A 33 11.11 34.10 30.40
C ALA A 33 11.90 33.95 29.10
N GLY A 34 11.54 34.76 28.08
CA GLY A 34 12.45 34.99 26.99
C GLY A 34 13.77 35.45 27.59
N GLU A 35 14.75 34.52 27.64
CA GLU A 35 16.11 34.89 27.99
C GLU A 35 16.60 35.86 26.93
N LYS A 36 16.56 37.12 27.25
CA LYS A 36 17.33 38.12 26.48
C LYS A 36 18.80 37.71 26.64
N LEU A 37 19.41 37.26 25.56
CA LEU A 37 20.83 36.95 25.51
C LEU A 37 21.62 38.15 26.08
N ASP A 38 22.36 37.92 27.18
CA ASP A 38 23.17 38.94 27.81
C ASP A 38 24.42 39.22 26.96
N MET A 39 24.51 40.41 26.38
CA MET A 39 25.60 40.80 25.47
C MET A 39 26.97 40.83 26.16
N SER A 40 27.05 40.71 27.50
CA SER A 40 28.32 40.68 28.21
C SER A 40 29.13 39.39 27.96
N PHE A 41 28.50 38.33 27.44
CA PHE A 41 29.18 37.07 27.12
C PHE A 41 29.77 37.02 25.71
N ILE A 42 29.49 38.01 24.83
CA ILE A 42 30.06 38.05 23.45
C ILE A 42 31.37 38.84 23.52
N GLN A 43 32.51 38.13 23.57
CA GLN A 43 33.83 38.75 23.45
C GLN A 43 33.96 39.48 22.09
N GLY A 44 33.94 40.83 22.14
CA GLY A 44 33.95 41.66 20.92
C GLY A 44 32.66 42.42 20.62
N GLY A 45 31.73 42.53 21.54
CA GLY A 45 30.37 43.06 21.42
C GLY A 45 30.12 44.50 20.99
N ALA A 46 31.06 45.14 20.36
CA ALA A 46 30.93 46.50 19.83
C ALA A 46 30.66 46.48 18.31
N GLY A 47 29.69 45.64 17.82
CA GLY A 47 29.42 45.66 16.38
C GLY A 47 28.33 44.72 15.87
N VAL A 48 27.47 44.23 16.73
CA VAL A 48 26.31 43.41 16.27
C VAL A 48 25.30 44.37 15.64
N ASN A 49 25.02 44.15 14.35
CA ASN A 49 23.99 44.91 13.64
C ASN A 49 22.64 44.76 14.35
N PRO A 50 21.89 45.83 14.65
CA PRO A 50 20.57 45.78 15.25
C PRO A 50 19.60 44.88 14.52
N GLU A 51 19.72 44.68 13.21
CA GLU A 51 18.86 43.77 12.43
C GLU A 51 19.17 42.29 12.73
N VAL A 52 20.45 41.96 12.91
CA VAL A 52 20.84 40.58 13.30
C VAL A 52 20.42 40.27 14.74
N TRP A 53 20.49 41.27 15.60
CA TRP A 53 20.03 41.18 16.96
C TRP A 53 18.51 40.97 17.07
N ALA A 54 17.74 41.69 16.24
CA ALA A 54 16.29 41.51 16.13
C ALA A 54 15.94 40.11 15.63
N ALA A 55 16.67 39.58 14.66
CA ALA A 55 16.50 38.22 14.11
C ALA A 55 16.80 37.13 15.17
N LEU A 56 17.86 37.31 15.97
CA LEU A 56 18.23 36.41 17.07
C LEU A 56 17.29 36.47 18.27
N ASN A 57 16.54 37.57 18.45
CA ASN A 57 15.60 37.77 19.53
C ASN A 57 14.12 37.50 19.16
N GLY A 58 13.85 36.80 18.07
CA GLY A 58 12.51 36.36 17.71
C GLY A 58 11.64 37.39 16.97
N SER A 59 12.23 38.48 16.45
CA SER A 59 11.53 39.36 15.50
C SER A 59 11.60 38.79 14.08
N TYR A 60 10.47 38.78 13.36
CA TYR A 60 10.44 38.32 11.97
C TYR A 60 11.11 39.36 11.06
N VAL A 61 12.27 39.01 10.51
CA VAL A 61 13.00 39.92 9.62
C VAL A 61 12.38 39.89 8.24
N PRO A 62 11.98 41.04 7.64
CA PRO A 62 11.43 41.07 6.31
C PRO A 62 12.41 40.50 5.27
N GLY A 63 11.90 39.63 4.41
CA GLY A 63 12.74 38.97 3.38
C GLY A 63 11.99 37.79 2.77
N ARG A 64 12.66 37.16 1.81
CA ARG A 64 12.17 35.95 1.16
C ARG A 64 13.07 34.79 1.54
N TYR A 65 12.49 33.80 2.19
CA TYR A 65 13.21 32.66 2.77
C TYR A 65 12.72 31.35 2.18
N LEU A 66 13.63 30.42 1.92
CA LEU A 66 13.27 29.03 1.66
C LEU A 66 13.34 28.28 3.00
N VAL A 67 12.18 28.09 3.63
CA VAL A 67 12.12 27.52 4.99
C VAL A 67 11.86 26.04 4.99
N ASP A 68 12.57 25.32 5.86
CA ASP A 68 12.24 23.94 6.24
C ASP A 68 11.02 23.97 7.16
N LEU A 69 9.88 23.51 6.65
CA LEU A 69 8.61 23.58 7.37
C LEU A 69 8.33 22.29 8.13
N SER A 70 7.96 22.42 9.40
CA SER A 70 7.46 21.29 10.18
C SER A 70 6.11 21.61 10.82
N LEU A 71 5.23 20.60 10.89
CA LEU A 71 3.93 20.68 11.56
C LEU A 71 3.85 19.63 12.66
N ASN A 72 3.70 20.08 13.91
CA ASN A 72 3.62 19.20 15.09
C ASN A 72 4.81 18.21 15.18
N GLY A 73 6.01 18.66 14.82
CA GLY A 73 7.24 17.89 14.82
C GLY A 73 7.40 16.90 13.63
N LYS A 74 6.48 16.92 12.67
CA LYS A 74 6.61 16.18 11.41
C LYS A 74 7.07 17.11 10.32
N ASP A 75 8.02 16.65 9.50
CA ASP A 75 8.47 17.38 8.32
C ASP A 75 7.29 17.58 7.35
N ALA A 76 7.10 18.83 6.90
CA ALA A 76 6.11 19.26 5.93
C ALA A 76 6.74 19.77 4.62
N GLY A 77 8.06 19.57 4.45
CA GLY A 77 8.83 19.95 3.28
C GLY A 77 9.34 21.38 3.31
N LYS A 78 9.93 21.83 2.21
CA LYS A 78 10.42 23.21 2.05
C LYS A 78 9.39 24.09 1.35
N GLN A 79 9.24 25.32 1.84
CA GLN A 79 8.33 26.31 1.25
C GLN A 79 8.99 27.66 1.20
N ILE A 80 8.68 28.44 0.17
CA ILE A 80 9.10 29.83 0.09
C ILE A 80 8.20 30.65 1.01
N LEU A 81 8.80 31.30 1.99
CA LEU A 81 8.14 32.20 2.94
C LEU A 81 8.52 33.65 2.64
N ASP A 82 7.53 34.45 2.30
CA ASP A 82 7.71 35.90 2.13
C ASP A 82 7.29 36.57 3.44
N VAL A 83 8.26 37.11 4.18
CA VAL A 83 8.04 37.91 5.40
C VAL A 83 8.01 39.37 5.00
N THR A 84 6.89 40.04 5.23
CA THR A 84 6.73 41.46 4.92
C THR A 84 7.07 42.34 6.14
N PRO A 85 7.33 43.65 5.98
CA PRO A 85 7.53 44.53 7.14
C PRO A 85 6.38 44.58 8.13
N GLN A 86 5.17 44.20 7.69
CA GLN A 86 3.96 44.13 8.54
C GLN A 86 3.94 42.88 9.40
N ASP A 87 4.79 41.88 9.10
CA ASP A 87 4.90 40.64 9.88
C ASP A 87 5.93 40.70 10.99
N SER A 88 6.60 41.86 11.19
CA SER A 88 7.70 42.01 12.14
C SER A 88 7.35 41.61 13.59
N GLU A 89 6.12 41.78 14.00
CA GLU A 89 5.63 41.40 15.35
C GLU A 89 4.96 40.03 15.38
N ALA A 90 4.26 39.66 14.31
CA ALA A 90 3.54 38.39 14.21
C ALA A 90 3.39 37.96 12.73
N LEU A 91 3.84 36.76 12.42
CA LEU A 91 3.79 36.19 11.09
C LEU A 91 2.35 35.93 10.65
N CYS A 92 1.97 36.49 9.50
CA CYS A 92 0.67 36.24 8.89
C CYS A 92 0.82 35.31 7.70
N LEU A 93 0.35 34.08 7.80
CA LEU A 93 0.49 33.06 6.77
C LEU A 93 -0.74 33.05 5.86
N PRO A 94 -0.59 33.29 4.54
CA PRO A 94 -1.72 33.23 3.61
C PRO A 94 -2.35 31.85 3.57
N GLU A 95 -3.68 31.81 3.44
CA GLU A 95 -4.43 30.54 3.33
C GLU A 95 -3.93 29.69 2.15
N ALA A 96 -3.66 30.32 1.01
CA ALA A 96 -3.10 29.66 -0.15
C ALA A 96 -1.71 29.07 0.12
N TRP A 97 -0.89 29.74 0.92
CA TRP A 97 0.44 29.25 1.32
C TRP A 97 0.30 28.02 2.24
N LEU A 98 -0.59 28.11 3.25
CA LEU A 98 -0.87 26.98 4.15
C LEU A 98 -1.42 25.77 3.38
N THR A 99 -2.36 25.99 2.47
CA THR A 99 -2.94 24.94 1.62
C THR A 99 -1.87 24.29 0.73
N LYS A 100 -1.01 25.10 0.11
CA LYS A 100 0.11 24.59 -0.69
C LYS A 100 1.08 23.74 0.14
N ALA A 101 1.31 24.12 1.39
CA ALA A 101 2.07 23.32 2.36
C ALA A 101 1.32 22.09 2.88
N GLY A 102 0.06 21.91 2.46
CA GLY A 102 -0.80 20.83 2.91
C GLY A 102 -1.26 20.97 4.37
N ILE A 103 -1.31 22.19 4.86
CA ILE A 103 -1.77 22.53 6.20
C ILE A 103 -3.15 23.16 6.07
N TYR A 104 -4.18 22.44 6.50
CA TYR A 104 -5.57 22.91 6.47
C TYR A 104 -5.98 23.35 7.86
N VAL A 105 -6.20 24.64 8.01
CA VAL A 105 -6.58 25.24 9.29
C VAL A 105 -8.09 25.42 9.40
N SER A 106 -8.63 25.23 10.60
CA SER A 106 -10.04 25.47 10.88
C SER A 106 -10.33 26.96 10.93
N ALA A 107 -11.15 27.46 10.00
CA ALA A 107 -11.57 28.85 9.95
C ALA A 107 -12.27 29.30 11.26
N ASP A 108 -13.03 28.41 11.90
CA ASP A 108 -13.68 28.71 13.17
C ASP A 108 -12.69 28.83 14.33
N TYR A 109 -11.68 27.98 14.38
CA TYR A 109 -10.66 28.01 15.42
C TYR A 109 -9.74 29.24 15.31
N PHE A 110 -9.44 29.68 14.09
CA PHE A 110 -8.56 30.81 13.81
C PHE A 110 -9.30 32.10 13.45
N ARG A 111 -10.60 32.20 13.73
CA ARG A 111 -11.43 33.37 13.39
C ARG A 111 -10.85 34.69 13.91
N GLU A 112 -10.35 34.70 15.15
CA GLU A 112 -9.75 35.90 15.78
C GLU A 112 -8.37 36.26 15.19
N GLY A 113 -7.70 35.30 14.57
CA GLY A 113 -6.40 35.49 13.94
C GLY A 113 -6.46 35.75 12.44
N TYR A 114 -7.65 35.71 11.82
CA TYR A 114 -7.78 35.94 10.39
C TYR A 114 -7.79 37.43 10.04
N ASP A 115 -6.85 37.83 9.20
CA ASP A 115 -6.77 39.17 8.61
C ASP A 115 -7.44 39.16 7.22
N ALA A 116 -8.66 39.70 7.14
CA ALA A 116 -9.43 39.71 5.89
C ALA A 116 -8.85 40.63 4.83
N THR A 117 -8.07 41.65 5.22
CA THR A 117 -7.43 42.59 4.29
C THR A 117 -6.24 41.93 3.58
N ARG A 118 -5.49 41.12 4.31
CA ARG A 118 -4.29 40.43 3.83
C ARG A 118 -4.57 38.96 3.40
N GLN A 119 -5.79 38.47 3.65
CA GLN A 119 -6.20 37.06 3.40
C GLN A 119 -5.21 36.05 4.01
N CYS A 120 -4.83 36.26 5.26
CA CYS A 120 -3.84 35.42 5.94
C CYS A 120 -4.24 35.19 7.42
N TYR A 121 -3.67 34.19 8.04
CA TYR A 121 -3.88 33.84 9.44
C TYR A 121 -2.66 34.19 10.30
N VAL A 122 -2.85 34.97 11.34
CA VAL A 122 -1.91 35.13 12.44
C VAL A 122 -2.17 34.00 13.43
N LEU A 123 -1.53 32.86 13.21
CA LEU A 123 -1.82 31.60 13.93
C LEU A 123 -1.59 31.73 15.44
N THR A 124 -0.63 32.55 15.87
CA THR A 124 -0.27 32.75 17.28
C THR A 124 -1.38 33.42 18.10
N LYS A 125 -2.39 34.03 17.47
CA LYS A 125 -3.55 34.57 18.18
C LYS A 125 -4.48 33.51 18.73
N ALA A 126 -4.42 32.28 18.18
CA ALA A 126 -5.23 31.17 18.67
C ALA A 126 -4.56 30.47 19.87
N PRO A 127 -5.36 30.01 20.86
CA PRO A 127 -4.81 29.38 22.06
C PRO A 127 -4.01 28.10 21.74
N ALA A 128 -2.92 27.90 22.48
CA ALA A 128 -2.03 26.74 22.39
C ALA A 128 -1.35 26.53 21.01
N VAL A 129 -1.31 27.55 20.16
CA VAL A 129 -0.56 27.53 18.90
C VAL A 129 0.80 28.19 19.11
N LYS A 130 1.84 27.56 18.58
CA LYS A 130 3.19 28.11 18.55
C LYS A 130 3.69 28.17 17.11
N VAL A 131 4.33 29.29 16.77
CA VAL A 131 5.02 29.50 15.50
C VAL A 131 6.44 29.88 15.85
N ASP A 132 7.37 29.06 15.46
CA ASP A 132 8.80 29.22 15.71
C ASP A 132 9.54 29.32 14.38
N PHE A 133 10.10 30.50 14.11
CA PHE A 133 10.84 30.79 12.89
C PHE A 133 12.29 31.12 13.23
N ASP A 134 13.18 30.23 12.88
CA ASP A 134 14.62 30.44 13.01
C ASP A 134 15.21 30.87 11.68
N VAL A 135 15.60 32.13 11.58
CA VAL A 135 16.21 32.72 10.39
C VAL A 135 17.59 32.12 10.11
N SER A 136 18.31 31.68 11.16
CA SER A 136 19.69 31.17 11.02
C SER A 136 19.71 29.79 10.38
N THR A 137 18.75 28.96 10.69
CA THR A 137 18.57 27.63 10.11
C THR A 137 17.56 27.62 8.98
N GLN A 138 16.87 28.74 8.72
CA GLN A 138 15.76 28.86 7.78
C GLN A 138 14.69 27.81 8.04
N SER A 139 14.31 27.59 9.30
CA SER A 139 13.29 26.63 9.69
C SER A 139 12.05 27.31 10.24
N LEU A 140 10.86 26.78 9.90
CA LEU A 140 9.58 27.23 10.43
C LEU A 140 8.86 26.04 11.04
N ALA A 141 8.73 26.05 12.37
CA ALA A 141 8.02 25.02 13.10
C ALA A 141 6.64 25.53 13.53
N LEU A 142 5.60 24.85 13.07
CA LEU A 142 4.21 25.09 13.45
C LEU A 142 3.74 24.03 14.44
N SER A 143 3.28 24.46 15.62
CA SER A 143 2.61 23.58 16.57
C SER A 143 1.16 23.99 16.69
N ILE A 144 0.24 23.20 16.13
CA ILE A 144 -1.19 23.50 16.04
C ILE A 144 -1.98 22.36 16.67
N PRO A 145 -2.85 22.64 17.67
CA PRO A 145 -3.74 21.63 18.25
C PRO A 145 -4.63 20.98 17.18
N GLN A 146 -4.98 19.70 17.36
CA GLN A 146 -5.83 18.99 16.40
C GLN A 146 -7.17 19.68 16.12
N LYS A 147 -7.73 20.40 17.09
CA LYS A 147 -8.94 21.20 16.89
C LYS A 147 -8.75 22.38 15.91
N GLY A 148 -7.53 22.86 15.76
CA GLY A 148 -7.17 23.91 14.81
C GLY A 148 -6.86 23.39 13.40
N LEU A 149 -6.79 22.07 13.22
CA LEU A 149 -6.53 21.44 11.94
C LEU A 149 -7.80 20.78 11.42
N VAL A 150 -8.10 20.98 10.15
CA VAL A 150 -9.20 20.30 9.46
C VAL A 150 -8.67 19.03 8.83
N LYS A 151 -9.31 17.91 9.12
CA LYS A 151 -9.13 16.70 8.31
C LYS A 151 -9.65 17.04 6.93
N MET A 152 -8.86 16.76 5.91
CA MET A 152 -9.14 16.84 4.50
C MET A 152 -10.45 17.58 4.11
N PRO A 153 -10.42 18.73 3.44
CA PRO A 153 -11.63 19.38 2.97
C PRO A 153 -12.38 18.44 2.02
N GLU A 154 -13.71 18.39 2.12
CA GLU A 154 -14.57 17.57 1.24
C GLU A 154 -14.42 17.91 -0.25
N ASN A 155 -13.83 19.05 -0.57
CA ASN A 155 -13.66 19.59 -1.92
C ASN A 155 -12.27 19.35 -2.52
N VAL A 156 -11.53 18.33 -2.09
CA VAL A 156 -10.23 18.01 -2.70
C VAL A 156 -10.41 17.66 -4.17
N GLU A 157 -9.67 18.33 -5.02
CA GLU A 157 -9.64 18.03 -6.44
C GLU A 157 -8.92 16.70 -6.68
N TRP A 158 -9.57 15.80 -7.42
CA TRP A 158 -8.95 14.52 -7.81
C TRP A 158 -8.08 14.72 -9.04
N ASP A 159 -6.93 14.10 -9.03
CA ASP A 159 -6.06 14.04 -10.19
C ASP A 159 -6.42 12.83 -11.05
N TYR A 160 -6.89 13.09 -12.26
CA TYR A 160 -7.24 12.04 -13.23
C TYR A 160 -6.01 11.51 -13.99
N GLY A 161 -4.83 12.03 -13.67
CA GLY A 161 -3.59 11.69 -14.33
C GLY A 161 -3.37 12.42 -15.65
N THR A 162 -2.18 12.23 -16.19
CA THR A 162 -1.80 12.71 -17.51
C THR A 162 -1.99 11.61 -18.56
N GLU A 163 -1.94 11.99 -19.83
CA GLU A 163 -1.88 11.02 -20.92
C GLU A 163 -0.63 10.14 -20.77
N ALA A 164 -0.85 8.82 -20.78
CA ALA A 164 0.21 7.86 -20.59
C ALA A 164 -0.16 6.50 -21.14
N PHE A 165 0.83 5.74 -21.57
CA PHE A 165 0.71 4.31 -21.79
C PHE A 165 1.59 3.57 -20.78
N ARG A 166 1.04 2.53 -20.16
CA ARG A 166 1.76 1.68 -19.22
C ARG A 166 1.52 0.21 -19.49
N MET A 167 2.59 -0.58 -19.38
CA MET A 167 2.57 -2.02 -19.42
C MET A 167 3.28 -2.56 -18.17
N ASN A 168 2.54 -3.24 -17.30
CA ASN A 168 3.14 -4.05 -16.24
C ASN A 168 3.34 -5.46 -16.79
N TYR A 169 4.53 -6.01 -16.63
CA TYR A 169 4.84 -7.35 -17.13
C TYR A 169 5.37 -8.26 -16.03
N ASN A 170 5.04 -9.54 -16.16
CA ASN A 170 5.63 -10.62 -15.39
C ASN A 170 5.90 -11.77 -16.34
N ALA A 171 7.11 -12.26 -16.37
CA ALA A 171 7.51 -13.38 -17.18
C ALA A 171 8.30 -14.38 -16.33
N ASN A 172 8.03 -15.66 -16.48
CA ASN A 172 8.79 -16.71 -15.85
C ASN A 172 9.01 -17.87 -16.83
N ALA A 173 10.16 -18.51 -16.71
CA ALA A 173 10.50 -19.72 -17.42
C ALA A 173 11.08 -20.73 -16.45
N ASN A 174 10.62 -21.97 -16.55
CA ASN A 174 11.06 -23.08 -15.74
C ASN A 174 11.61 -24.17 -16.67
N SER A 175 12.70 -24.81 -16.27
CA SER A 175 13.27 -25.95 -16.98
C SER A 175 13.62 -27.03 -15.97
N GLY A 176 13.14 -28.23 -16.20
CA GLY A 176 13.40 -29.43 -15.41
C GLY A 176 13.73 -30.62 -16.32
N ARG A 177 13.91 -31.77 -15.71
CA ARG A 177 14.40 -32.97 -16.40
C ARG A 177 13.53 -33.41 -17.59
N ASN A 178 12.22 -33.21 -17.51
CA ASN A 178 11.27 -33.70 -18.53
C ASN A 178 10.20 -32.65 -18.85
N ASN A 179 10.38 -31.39 -18.42
CA ASN A 179 9.39 -30.37 -18.64
C ASN A 179 10.05 -29.00 -18.68
N THR A 180 9.81 -28.27 -19.74
CA THR A 180 10.12 -26.87 -19.87
C THR A 180 8.81 -26.11 -20.01
N SER A 181 8.60 -25.06 -19.24
CA SER A 181 7.43 -24.23 -19.34
C SER A 181 7.79 -22.75 -19.22
N ALA A 182 7.07 -21.92 -19.93
CA ALA A 182 7.16 -20.48 -19.85
C ALA A 182 5.77 -19.89 -19.66
N PHE A 183 5.70 -18.83 -18.89
CA PHE A 183 4.49 -18.04 -18.68
C PHE A 183 4.85 -16.57 -18.73
N GLY A 184 4.01 -15.79 -19.39
CA GLY A 184 4.09 -14.35 -19.42
C GLY A 184 2.72 -13.72 -19.20
N SER A 185 2.69 -12.61 -18.47
CA SER A 185 1.51 -11.77 -18.36
C SER A 185 1.89 -10.32 -18.60
N ALA A 186 0.97 -9.56 -19.19
CA ALA A 186 1.11 -8.14 -19.43
C ALA A 186 -0.22 -7.44 -19.12
N ASP A 187 -0.21 -6.48 -18.20
CA ASP A 187 -1.31 -5.57 -17.96
C ASP A 187 -1.04 -4.26 -18.68
N LEU A 188 -1.83 -3.99 -19.69
CA LEU A 188 -1.75 -2.81 -20.56
C LEU A 188 -2.75 -1.76 -20.08
N LYS A 189 -2.31 -0.54 -19.92
CA LYS A 189 -3.16 0.58 -19.52
C LYS A 189 -2.81 1.82 -20.33
N ALA A 190 -3.83 2.52 -20.81
CA ALA A 190 -3.70 3.80 -21.47
C ALA A 190 -4.60 4.82 -20.78
N ASN A 191 -4.01 5.92 -20.33
CA ASN A 191 -4.71 7.05 -19.76
C ASN A 191 -4.95 8.07 -20.88
N VAL A 192 -6.21 8.40 -21.16
CA VAL A 192 -6.62 9.36 -22.19
C VAL A 192 -7.70 10.28 -21.61
N GLY A 193 -7.33 11.50 -21.29
CA GLY A 193 -8.18 12.43 -20.54
C GLY A 193 -8.63 11.84 -19.20
N ARG A 194 -9.95 11.66 -19.03
CA ARG A 194 -10.51 11.05 -17.79
C ARG A 194 -10.80 9.55 -17.92
N TRP A 195 -10.36 8.90 -18.99
CA TRP A 195 -10.56 7.49 -19.23
C TRP A 195 -9.28 6.72 -19.04
N VAL A 196 -9.40 5.53 -18.47
CA VAL A 196 -8.36 4.52 -18.42
C VAL A 196 -8.82 3.32 -19.23
N VAL A 197 -8.12 3.05 -20.32
CA VAL A 197 -8.33 1.85 -21.12
C VAL A 197 -7.37 0.78 -20.64
N SER A 198 -7.88 -0.36 -20.19
CA SER A 198 -7.09 -1.46 -19.67
C SER A 198 -7.34 -2.75 -20.43
N SER A 199 -6.29 -3.55 -20.59
CA SER A 199 -6.34 -4.91 -21.14
C SER A 199 -5.32 -5.76 -20.41
N SER A 200 -5.61 -7.02 -20.16
CA SER A 200 -4.62 -7.98 -19.67
C SER A 200 -4.45 -9.12 -20.66
N ALA A 201 -3.20 -9.48 -20.87
CA ALA A 201 -2.85 -10.58 -21.74
C ALA A 201 -2.00 -11.60 -20.98
N THR A 202 -2.20 -12.87 -21.23
CA THR A 202 -1.37 -13.96 -20.73
C THR A 202 -0.95 -14.86 -21.87
N ALA A 203 0.25 -15.40 -21.77
CA ALA A 203 0.75 -16.40 -22.68
C ALA A 203 1.43 -17.51 -21.87
N SER A 204 1.16 -18.76 -22.22
CA SER A 204 1.83 -19.91 -21.64
C SER A 204 2.22 -20.90 -22.71
N GLY A 205 3.34 -21.59 -22.50
CA GLY A 205 3.81 -22.62 -23.39
C GLY A 205 4.79 -23.55 -22.71
N GLY A 206 5.01 -24.72 -23.28
CA GLY A 206 5.90 -25.72 -22.74
C GLY A 206 5.91 -27.01 -23.55
N ASP A 207 6.79 -27.93 -23.18
CA ASP A 207 7.01 -29.18 -23.90
C ASP A 207 5.82 -30.16 -23.81
N SER A 208 4.94 -29.99 -22.81
CA SER A 208 3.88 -30.95 -22.46
C SER A 208 2.47 -30.45 -22.74
N GLY A 209 2.28 -29.26 -23.29
CA GLY A 209 0.97 -28.65 -23.44
C GLY A 209 0.81 -27.76 -24.66
N ASP A 210 -0.40 -27.41 -24.93
CA ASP A 210 -0.73 -26.43 -25.97
C ASP A 210 -0.23 -25.06 -25.59
N ASN A 211 0.40 -24.38 -26.53
CA ASN A 211 0.75 -22.97 -26.38
C ASN A 211 -0.53 -22.16 -26.39
N THR A 212 -0.79 -21.41 -25.34
CA THR A 212 -1.98 -20.58 -25.22
C THR A 212 -1.58 -19.11 -25.11
N ALA A 213 -2.36 -18.25 -25.77
CA ALA A 213 -2.28 -16.82 -25.59
C ALA A 213 -3.71 -16.28 -25.48
N THR A 214 -3.99 -15.58 -24.41
CA THR A 214 -5.33 -15.11 -24.12
C THR A 214 -5.30 -13.63 -23.76
N ILE A 215 -6.24 -12.87 -24.31
CA ILE A 215 -6.54 -11.51 -23.85
C ILE A 215 -7.74 -11.60 -22.92
N ASN A 216 -7.51 -11.39 -21.63
CA ASN A 216 -8.52 -11.64 -20.61
C ASN A 216 -9.53 -10.49 -20.47
N MET A 217 -9.09 -9.24 -20.64
CA MET A 217 -9.95 -8.08 -20.44
C MET A 217 -9.57 -6.92 -21.37
N PHE A 218 -10.58 -6.27 -21.92
CA PHE A 218 -10.47 -4.98 -22.59
C PHE A 218 -11.59 -4.08 -22.09
N THR A 219 -11.25 -3.05 -21.31
CA THR A 219 -12.21 -2.21 -20.61
C THR A 219 -11.74 -0.76 -20.60
N ALA A 220 -12.62 0.17 -20.94
CA ALA A 220 -12.42 1.59 -20.73
C ALA A 220 -13.20 2.00 -19.47
N THR A 221 -12.53 2.52 -18.46
CA THR A 221 -13.12 2.95 -17.17
C THR A 221 -12.97 4.44 -16.97
N ARG A 222 -13.98 5.04 -16.31
CA ARG A 222 -13.99 6.45 -15.94
C ARG A 222 -14.60 6.62 -14.56
N ALA A 223 -13.87 7.26 -13.65
CA ALA A 223 -14.36 7.64 -12.35
C ALA A 223 -15.35 8.81 -12.45
N ILE A 224 -16.55 8.65 -11.87
CA ILE A 224 -17.59 9.67 -11.80
C ILE A 224 -17.74 10.11 -10.34
N ARG A 225 -17.06 11.20 -9.99
CA ARG A 225 -16.97 11.70 -8.62
C ARG A 225 -18.33 11.98 -7.98
N SER A 226 -19.25 12.62 -8.72
CA SER A 226 -20.57 12.99 -8.21
C SER A 226 -21.42 11.81 -7.75
N LEU A 227 -21.17 10.63 -8.35
CA LEU A 227 -21.86 9.39 -8.00
C LEU A 227 -21.01 8.48 -7.10
N SER A 228 -19.72 8.82 -6.88
CA SER A 228 -18.71 7.92 -6.31
C SER A 228 -18.78 6.54 -6.99
N ALA A 229 -18.74 6.53 -8.33
CA ALA A 229 -18.94 5.34 -9.13
C ALA A 229 -18.00 5.29 -10.31
N ASP A 230 -17.70 4.08 -10.78
CA ASP A 230 -16.98 3.84 -12.02
C ASP A 230 -17.95 3.49 -13.15
N LEU A 231 -17.80 4.20 -14.25
CA LEU A 231 -18.41 3.84 -15.53
C LEU A 231 -17.37 3.01 -16.30
N ALA A 232 -17.75 1.80 -16.70
CA ALA A 232 -16.91 0.93 -17.52
C ALA A 232 -17.61 0.56 -18.82
N VAL A 233 -16.83 0.50 -19.90
CA VAL A 233 -17.31 0.15 -21.25
C VAL A 233 -16.32 -0.84 -21.86
N GLY A 234 -16.82 -1.93 -22.43
CA GLY A 234 -16.01 -2.99 -23.03
C GLY A 234 -16.26 -4.35 -22.39
N LYS A 235 -15.23 -5.20 -22.30
CA LYS A 235 -15.35 -6.50 -21.63
C LYS A 235 -15.36 -6.27 -20.12
N THR A 236 -16.52 -6.47 -19.49
CA THR A 236 -16.73 -6.28 -18.06
C THR A 236 -17.28 -7.55 -17.42
N SER A 237 -17.12 -7.71 -16.13
CA SER A 237 -17.81 -8.77 -15.38
C SER A 237 -19.00 -8.15 -14.68
N THR A 238 -20.17 -8.76 -14.84
CA THR A 238 -21.42 -8.29 -14.25
C THR A 238 -22.09 -9.39 -13.47
N GLY A 239 -22.66 -9.08 -12.33
CA GLY A 239 -23.32 -10.09 -11.50
C GLY A 239 -23.80 -9.55 -10.17
N ASP A 240 -24.36 -10.46 -9.40
CA ASP A 240 -24.82 -10.28 -8.03
C ASP A 240 -24.21 -11.38 -7.14
N ASN A 241 -24.00 -11.07 -5.87
CA ASN A 241 -23.31 -11.94 -4.92
C ASN A 241 -23.99 -13.32 -4.73
N LEU A 242 -25.29 -13.39 -4.92
CA LEU A 242 -26.07 -14.64 -4.77
C LEU A 242 -26.39 -15.28 -6.11
N LEU A 243 -26.61 -14.47 -7.13
CA LEU A 243 -27.08 -14.91 -8.45
C LEU A 243 -25.93 -15.39 -9.35
N GLY A 244 -24.69 -15.06 -8.99
CA GLY A 244 -23.52 -15.33 -9.82
C GLY A 244 -23.18 -14.17 -10.75
N SER A 245 -22.11 -14.34 -11.51
CA SER A 245 -21.60 -13.33 -12.45
C SER A 245 -21.24 -13.95 -13.79
N THR A 246 -21.29 -13.15 -14.84
CA THR A 246 -20.79 -13.54 -16.16
C THR A 246 -19.95 -12.40 -16.74
N GLY A 247 -19.02 -12.75 -17.62
CA GLY A 247 -18.31 -11.80 -18.46
C GLY A 247 -19.26 -11.24 -19.54
N THR A 248 -19.17 -9.95 -19.81
CA THR A 248 -20.03 -9.28 -20.80
C THR A 248 -19.26 -8.25 -21.60
N TYR A 249 -19.57 -8.12 -22.88
CA TYR A 249 -19.24 -6.96 -23.69
C TYR A 249 -20.37 -5.95 -23.59
N GLY A 250 -20.13 -4.85 -22.89
CA GLY A 250 -21.21 -3.90 -22.61
C GLY A 250 -20.79 -2.67 -21.84
N VAL A 251 -21.72 -2.16 -21.05
CA VAL A 251 -21.54 -0.99 -20.20
C VAL A 251 -21.93 -1.34 -18.78
N SER A 252 -21.13 -0.91 -17.82
CA SER A 252 -21.48 -1.02 -16.41
C SER A 252 -21.22 0.30 -15.68
N LEU A 253 -22.08 0.59 -14.69
CA LEU A 253 -21.95 1.70 -13.76
C LEU A 253 -22.11 1.14 -12.35
N SER A 254 -21.05 1.15 -11.60
CA SER A 254 -21.05 0.58 -10.24
C SER A 254 -20.45 1.55 -9.23
N ARG A 255 -21.03 1.55 -8.03
CA ARG A 255 -20.46 2.29 -6.90
C ARG A 255 -19.08 1.81 -6.58
N ASN A 256 -18.15 2.74 -6.39
CA ASN A 256 -16.82 2.45 -5.93
C ASN A 256 -16.62 3.02 -4.51
N ASN A 257 -16.63 2.13 -3.52
CA ASN A 257 -16.49 2.53 -2.12
C ASN A 257 -15.09 3.05 -1.78
N SER A 258 -14.07 2.74 -2.58
CA SER A 258 -12.72 3.29 -2.44
C SER A 258 -12.66 4.80 -2.66
N MET A 259 -13.64 5.37 -3.38
CA MET A 259 -13.76 6.81 -3.61
C MET A 259 -14.14 7.62 -2.35
N LYS A 260 -14.46 6.95 -1.26
CA LYS A 260 -14.69 7.58 0.05
C LYS A 260 -13.55 7.21 0.99
N PRO A 261 -12.68 8.17 1.37
CA PRO A 261 -11.59 7.91 2.32
C PRO A 261 -12.16 7.36 3.65
N GLY A 262 -11.58 6.28 4.14
CA GLY A 262 -11.94 5.66 5.42
C GLY A 262 -12.81 4.40 5.33
N ASN A 263 -13.30 4.00 4.16
CA ASN A 263 -13.98 2.72 3.94
C ASN A 263 -13.03 1.75 3.22
N LEU A 264 -12.03 1.26 3.92
CA LEU A 264 -11.25 0.12 3.44
C LEU A 264 -12.15 -1.12 3.54
N GLY A 265 -12.62 -1.61 2.40
CA GLY A 265 -13.21 -2.93 2.29
C GLY A 265 -12.21 -3.97 2.84
N TYR A 266 -12.71 -4.97 3.53
CA TYR A 266 -11.87 -6.07 4.04
C TYR A 266 -11.24 -6.83 2.87
N THR A 267 -9.92 -6.74 2.72
CA THR A 267 -9.13 -7.59 1.82
C THR A 267 -8.60 -8.78 2.64
N PRO A 268 -8.93 -10.03 2.28
CA PRO A 268 -8.40 -11.18 2.98
C PRO A 268 -6.91 -11.34 2.74
N VAL A 269 -6.20 -11.82 3.75
CA VAL A 269 -4.79 -12.22 3.65
C VAL A 269 -4.73 -13.70 3.34
N PHE A 270 -4.10 -14.08 2.23
CA PHE A 270 -3.86 -15.47 1.87
C PHE A 270 -2.45 -15.85 2.33
N SER A 271 -2.34 -16.66 3.36
CA SER A 271 -1.06 -17.08 3.92
C SER A 271 -0.82 -18.54 3.65
N GLY A 272 0.43 -18.88 3.40
CA GLY A 272 0.85 -20.27 3.19
C GLY A 272 2.33 -20.48 3.50
N ILE A 273 2.79 -21.70 3.33
CA ILE A 273 4.19 -22.08 3.46
C ILE A 273 4.61 -22.77 2.17
N ALA A 274 5.64 -22.23 1.54
CA ALA A 274 6.29 -22.86 0.39
C ALA A 274 7.47 -23.71 0.88
N ASN A 275 7.49 -24.98 0.52
CA ASN A 275 8.57 -25.92 0.94
C ASN A 275 9.89 -25.68 0.20
N GLY A 276 9.81 -25.04 -0.93
CA GLY A 276 10.91 -24.61 -1.81
C GLY A 276 10.44 -23.38 -2.59
N PRO A 277 11.26 -22.84 -3.49
CA PRO A 277 10.79 -21.82 -4.41
C PRO A 277 9.56 -22.33 -5.15
N SER A 278 8.46 -21.61 -5.04
CA SER A 278 7.17 -22.10 -5.51
C SER A 278 6.38 -20.99 -6.20
N ARG A 279 5.60 -21.36 -7.20
CA ARG A 279 4.61 -20.47 -7.78
C ARG A 279 3.33 -20.54 -6.95
N VAL A 280 2.94 -19.40 -6.39
CA VAL A 280 1.64 -19.24 -5.74
C VAL A 280 0.66 -18.66 -6.74
N ALA A 281 -0.43 -19.36 -6.98
CA ALA A 281 -1.52 -18.89 -7.82
C ALA A 281 -2.81 -18.88 -7.02
N LEU A 282 -3.57 -17.80 -7.12
CA LEU A 282 -4.91 -17.68 -6.55
C LEU A 282 -5.92 -17.69 -7.68
N THR A 283 -6.86 -18.61 -7.63
CA THR A 283 -7.93 -18.73 -8.62
C THR A 283 -9.29 -18.67 -7.93
N GLN A 284 -10.24 -18.01 -8.56
CA GLN A 284 -11.63 -17.96 -8.12
C GLN A 284 -12.54 -18.23 -9.31
N ASN A 285 -13.42 -19.20 -9.20
CA ASN A 285 -14.33 -19.62 -10.27
C ASN A 285 -13.59 -19.89 -11.60
N GLY A 286 -12.43 -20.58 -11.53
CA GLY A 286 -11.60 -20.87 -12.67
C GLY A 286 -10.75 -19.72 -13.21
N ARG A 287 -10.95 -18.50 -12.72
CA ARG A 287 -10.21 -17.30 -13.14
C ARG A 287 -8.98 -17.10 -12.26
N LEU A 288 -7.83 -16.88 -12.87
CA LEU A 288 -6.60 -16.53 -12.17
C LEU A 288 -6.68 -15.09 -11.64
N LEU A 289 -6.58 -14.92 -10.32
CA LEU A 289 -6.57 -13.61 -9.64
C LEU A 289 -5.15 -13.09 -9.40
N TYR A 290 -4.23 -14.01 -9.12
CA TYR A 290 -2.86 -13.68 -8.73
C TYR A 290 -1.93 -14.84 -9.05
N SER A 291 -0.71 -14.54 -9.49
CA SER A 291 0.34 -15.54 -9.64
C SER A 291 1.71 -14.91 -9.47
N GLU A 292 2.48 -15.41 -8.51
CA GLU A 292 3.83 -14.93 -8.22
C GLU A 292 4.73 -16.07 -7.72
N MET A 293 6.04 -15.94 -7.97
CA MET A 293 7.04 -16.84 -7.42
C MET A 293 7.41 -16.38 -6.00
N VAL A 294 7.29 -17.27 -5.05
CA VAL A 294 7.68 -17.05 -3.66
C VAL A 294 8.89 -17.90 -3.28
N PRO A 295 9.80 -17.38 -2.45
CA PRO A 295 10.91 -18.17 -1.93
C PRO A 295 10.39 -19.25 -0.96
N ALA A 296 11.27 -20.20 -0.63
CA ALA A 296 10.98 -21.16 0.43
C ALA A 296 10.69 -20.46 1.75
N GLY A 297 9.67 -20.90 2.45
CA GLY A 297 9.26 -20.38 3.76
C GLY A 297 7.82 -19.87 3.78
N PRO A 298 7.42 -19.20 4.88
CA PRO A 298 6.11 -18.62 5.00
C PRO A 298 5.97 -17.42 4.06
N PHE A 299 4.83 -17.32 3.40
CA PHE A 299 4.45 -16.19 2.56
C PHE A 299 3.05 -15.70 2.90
N SER A 300 2.78 -14.45 2.59
CA SER A 300 1.44 -13.86 2.67
C SER A 300 1.18 -13.03 1.42
N VAL A 301 0.01 -13.24 0.82
CA VAL A 301 -0.48 -12.46 -0.32
C VAL A 301 -1.59 -11.57 0.20
N THR A 302 -1.42 -10.27 0.06
CA THR A 302 -2.36 -9.21 0.45
C THR A 302 -2.85 -8.50 -0.80
N ASP A 303 -3.92 -7.71 -0.67
CA ASP A 303 -4.41 -6.80 -1.70
C ASP A 303 -4.84 -7.45 -3.03
N VAL A 304 -5.28 -8.71 -2.96
CA VAL A 304 -5.82 -9.40 -4.13
C VAL A 304 -7.26 -8.96 -4.35
N PRO A 305 -7.58 -8.36 -5.49
CA PRO A 305 -8.94 -7.93 -5.78
C PRO A 305 -9.85 -9.16 -5.94
N LEU A 306 -10.89 -9.24 -5.10
CA LEU A 306 -11.92 -10.25 -5.20
C LEU A 306 -13.10 -9.69 -5.97
N TYR A 307 -13.48 -10.35 -7.03
CA TYR A 307 -14.57 -9.89 -7.92
C TYR A 307 -15.93 -10.51 -7.58
N SER A 308 -15.96 -11.56 -6.76
CA SER A 308 -17.20 -12.24 -6.37
C SER A 308 -17.03 -12.99 -5.05
N SER A 309 -18.15 -13.35 -4.42
CA SER A 309 -18.16 -14.34 -3.36
C SER A 309 -17.89 -15.73 -3.95
N GLY A 310 -17.20 -16.57 -3.22
CA GLY A 310 -16.87 -17.93 -3.64
C GLY A 310 -15.49 -18.35 -3.18
N ASP A 311 -15.21 -19.62 -3.38
CA ASP A 311 -13.94 -20.20 -2.95
C ASP A 311 -12.78 -19.60 -3.75
N VAL A 312 -11.79 -19.08 -3.05
CA VAL A 312 -10.49 -18.81 -3.64
C VAL A 312 -9.59 -20.02 -3.42
N THR A 313 -9.16 -20.62 -4.49
CA THR A 313 -8.22 -21.72 -4.47
C THR A 313 -6.80 -21.18 -4.59
N MET A 314 -6.01 -21.32 -3.54
CA MET A 314 -4.58 -21.09 -3.56
C MET A 314 -3.87 -22.37 -3.97
N THR A 315 -3.11 -22.28 -5.04
CA THR A 315 -2.28 -23.37 -5.55
C THR A 315 -0.82 -22.96 -5.39
N VAL A 316 -0.08 -23.73 -4.62
CA VAL A 316 1.37 -23.58 -4.46
C VAL A 316 2.03 -24.70 -5.24
N THR A 317 2.66 -24.35 -6.34
CA THR A 317 3.36 -25.30 -7.21
C THR A 317 4.85 -25.14 -7.00
N GLY A 318 5.50 -26.15 -6.44
CA GLY A 318 6.94 -26.19 -6.28
C GLY A 318 7.67 -26.46 -7.59
N ASP A 319 8.95 -26.14 -7.64
CA ASP A 319 9.84 -26.44 -8.78
C ASP A 319 9.96 -27.94 -9.05
N ASP A 320 9.66 -28.78 -8.07
CA ASP A 320 9.60 -30.24 -8.19
C ASP A 320 8.29 -30.75 -8.83
N GLY A 321 7.40 -29.83 -9.21
CA GLY A 321 6.09 -30.13 -9.79
C GLY A 321 5.01 -30.52 -8.76
N ARG A 322 5.33 -30.54 -7.48
CA ARG A 322 4.33 -30.82 -6.44
C ARG A 322 3.38 -29.65 -6.29
N VAL A 323 2.11 -29.96 -6.19
CA VAL A 323 1.04 -28.99 -6.07
C VAL A 323 0.38 -29.13 -4.71
N GLN A 324 0.42 -28.07 -3.93
CA GLN A 324 -0.37 -27.93 -2.70
C GLN A 324 -1.55 -27.01 -3.00
N THR A 325 -2.75 -27.47 -2.72
CA THR A 325 -3.97 -26.70 -2.94
C THR A 325 -4.64 -26.42 -1.61
N GLN A 326 -4.94 -25.14 -1.34
CA GLN A 326 -5.68 -24.70 -0.20
C GLN A 326 -6.89 -23.89 -0.65
N VAL A 327 -8.07 -24.27 -0.20
CA VAL A 327 -9.30 -23.55 -0.50
C VAL A 327 -9.62 -22.61 0.65
N PHE A 328 -9.81 -21.35 0.30
CA PHE A 328 -10.30 -20.31 1.22
C PHE A 328 -11.75 -20.01 0.88
N PRO A 329 -12.71 -20.55 1.62
CA PRO A 329 -14.12 -20.22 1.42
C PRO A 329 -14.32 -18.77 1.90
N LEU A 330 -14.56 -17.90 0.96
CA LEU A 330 -14.78 -16.49 1.24
C LEU A 330 -16.27 -16.16 1.11
N SER A 331 -16.94 -16.07 2.23
CA SER A 331 -18.17 -15.30 2.30
C SER A 331 -17.79 -13.84 2.59
N VAL A 332 -17.80 -13.01 1.55
CA VAL A 332 -17.68 -11.57 1.73
C VAL A 332 -18.94 -11.14 2.47
N MET A 333 -18.82 -10.78 3.75
CA MET A 333 -19.87 -10.02 4.37
C MET A 333 -19.98 -8.71 3.61
N ALA A 334 -21.06 -8.57 2.89
CA ALA A 334 -21.38 -7.28 2.31
C ALA A 334 -21.45 -6.27 3.45
N GLY A 335 -20.65 -5.24 3.38
CA GLY A 335 -20.49 -4.25 4.44
C GLY A 335 -21.83 -3.64 4.82
N GLN A 336 -22.02 -3.37 6.08
CA GLN A 336 -23.08 -2.52 6.55
C GLN A 336 -22.85 -1.12 5.99
N LEU A 337 -23.85 -0.55 5.31
CA LEU A 337 -23.82 0.82 4.83
C LEU A 337 -24.19 1.76 5.99
N SER A 338 -23.51 2.89 6.06
CA SER A 338 -23.86 3.96 6.98
C SER A 338 -25.21 4.58 6.58
N PRO A 339 -25.98 5.17 7.52
CA PRO A 339 -27.23 5.81 7.21
C PRO A 339 -27.14 6.81 6.06
N GLY A 340 -28.02 6.70 5.08
CA GLY A 340 -28.03 7.54 3.87
C GLY A 340 -26.99 7.15 2.80
N GLN A 341 -26.16 6.15 3.03
CA GLN A 341 -25.27 5.64 1.99
C GLN A 341 -26.01 4.72 1.02
N HIS A 342 -25.61 4.81 -0.24
CA HIS A 342 -26.11 4.00 -1.33
C HIS A 342 -25.02 3.12 -1.91
N GLU A 343 -25.34 1.90 -2.28
CA GLU A 343 -24.54 1.02 -3.11
C GLU A 343 -25.40 0.64 -4.32
N PHE A 344 -24.83 0.68 -5.51
CA PHE A 344 -25.55 0.28 -6.72
C PHE A 344 -24.59 -0.29 -7.76
N SER A 345 -25.11 -1.18 -8.58
CA SER A 345 -24.46 -1.67 -9.79
C SER A 345 -25.50 -1.86 -10.87
N LEU A 346 -25.25 -1.27 -12.02
CA LEU A 346 -26.07 -1.40 -13.23
C LEU A 346 -25.15 -1.88 -14.34
N ALA A 347 -25.58 -2.88 -15.08
CA ALA A 347 -24.82 -3.35 -16.22
C ALA A 347 -25.75 -3.88 -17.32
N ALA A 348 -25.34 -3.69 -18.55
CA ALA A 348 -26.02 -4.22 -19.73
C ALA A 348 -24.99 -4.56 -20.81
N GLY A 349 -25.13 -5.72 -21.43
CA GLY A 349 -24.22 -6.16 -22.49
C GLY A 349 -24.62 -7.50 -23.08
N MET A 350 -23.76 -7.98 -23.94
CA MET A 350 -23.81 -9.35 -24.48
C MET A 350 -22.83 -10.20 -23.69
N PRO A 351 -23.16 -11.46 -23.35
CA PRO A 351 -22.20 -12.39 -22.76
C PRO A 351 -20.92 -12.45 -23.58
N ASP A 352 -19.81 -12.67 -22.92
CA ASP A 352 -18.54 -12.85 -23.60
C ASP A 352 -18.35 -14.30 -24.06
N ASP A 353 -17.24 -14.55 -24.79
CA ASP A 353 -16.94 -15.86 -25.38
C ASP A 353 -16.68 -16.97 -24.33
N ASP A 354 -16.55 -16.60 -23.05
CA ASP A 354 -16.36 -17.55 -21.94
C ASP A 354 -17.72 -17.97 -21.31
N SER A 355 -18.82 -17.45 -21.81
CA SER A 355 -20.19 -17.72 -21.30
C SER A 355 -21.00 -18.45 -22.35
N ASP A 356 -21.71 -19.50 -21.93
CA ASP A 356 -22.63 -20.26 -22.80
C ASP A 356 -24.02 -19.59 -22.96
N LEU A 357 -24.22 -18.44 -22.26
CA LEU A 357 -25.45 -17.65 -22.35
C LEU A 357 -25.59 -16.97 -23.73
N GLU A 358 -26.78 -17.03 -24.29
CA GLU A 358 -27.14 -16.31 -25.52
C GLU A 358 -27.98 -15.06 -25.22
N GLY A 359 -27.90 -14.07 -26.13
CA GLY A 359 -28.68 -12.83 -26.03
C GLY A 359 -28.17 -11.85 -24.98
N GLY A 360 -28.89 -10.77 -24.83
CA GLY A 360 -28.49 -9.68 -23.92
C GLY A 360 -28.63 -10.04 -22.43
N VAL A 361 -27.72 -9.53 -21.63
CA VAL A 361 -27.77 -9.62 -20.16
C VAL A 361 -27.95 -8.22 -19.58
N PHE A 362 -28.89 -8.07 -18.68
CA PHE A 362 -29.10 -6.87 -17.88
C PHE A 362 -29.00 -7.21 -16.40
N VAL A 363 -28.19 -6.45 -15.67
CA VAL A 363 -27.99 -6.60 -14.22
C VAL A 363 -28.27 -5.29 -13.53
N ALA A 364 -29.03 -5.33 -12.45
CA ALA A 364 -29.25 -4.20 -11.57
C ALA A 364 -29.19 -4.64 -10.11
N SER A 365 -28.43 -3.96 -9.29
CA SER A 365 -28.45 -4.13 -7.83
C SER A 365 -28.46 -2.78 -7.13
N TYR A 366 -29.10 -2.73 -5.96
CA TYR A 366 -29.20 -1.52 -5.16
C TYR A 366 -29.17 -1.88 -3.67
N GLY A 367 -28.40 -1.14 -2.89
CA GLY A 367 -28.33 -1.19 -1.46
C GLY A 367 -28.50 0.19 -0.84
N TYR A 368 -29.18 0.24 0.31
CA TYR A 368 -29.40 1.48 1.05
C TYR A 368 -29.18 1.29 2.54
N GLY A 369 -28.40 2.16 3.15
CA GLY A 369 -28.12 2.20 4.59
C GLY A 369 -29.16 3.02 5.33
N LEU A 370 -29.79 2.39 6.32
CA LEU A 370 -30.64 2.97 7.36
C LEU A 370 -29.87 2.96 8.68
N ASP A 371 -30.42 3.52 9.74
CA ASP A 371 -29.83 3.44 11.06
C ASP A 371 -29.86 1.98 11.57
N GLY A 372 -28.70 1.37 11.72
CA GLY A 372 -28.55 -0.03 12.14
C GLY A 372 -29.02 -1.08 11.12
N LEU A 373 -29.50 -0.72 9.95
CA LEU A 373 -30.04 -1.64 8.93
C LEU A 373 -29.57 -1.25 7.53
N THR A 374 -29.07 -2.22 6.78
CA THR A 374 -28.83 -2.07 5.34
C THR A 374 -29.76 -3.00 4.57
N LEU A 375 -30.51 -2.47 3.61
CA LEU A 375 -31.34 -3.25 2.71
C LEU A 375 -30.66 -3.36 1.35
N ARG A 376 -30.76 -4.53 0.72
CA ARG A 376 -30.16 -4.83 -0.58
C ARG A 376 -31.18 -5.58 -1.45
N THR A 377 -31.12 -5.32 -2.75
CA THR A 377 -31.87 -6.05 -3.75
C THR A 377 -31.07 -6.15 -5.02
N GLY A 378 -31.22 -7.17 -5.78
CA GLY A 378 -30.58 -7.38 -7.06
C GLY A 378 -31.47 -8.16 -8.02
N GLY A 379 -31.20 -8.01 -9.29
CA GLY A 379 -31.85 -8.75 -10.35
C GLY A 379 -30.98 -8.88 -11.57
N VAL A 380 -31.11 -10.00 -12.23
CA VAL A 380 -30.45 -10.31 -13.50
C VAL A 380 -31.51 -10.80 -14.47
N PHE A 381 -31.48 -10.31 -15.67
CA PHE A 381 -32.37 -10.70 -16.73
C PHE A 381 -31.58 -11.08 -17.98
N ASN A 382 -31.82 -12.28 -18.44
CA ASN A 382 -31.41 -12.82 -19.74
C ASN A 382 -32.57 -13.67 -20.29
N GLN A 383 -32.62 -13.92 -21.57
CA GLN A 383 -33.75 -14.66 -22.19
C GLN A 383 -33.89 -16.09 -21.68
N ASP A 384 -32.78 -16.74 -21.28
CA ASP A 384 -32.78 -18.14 -20.87
C ASP A 384 -32.50 -18.29 -19.38
N TRP A 385 -32.05 -17.23 -18.69
CA TRP A 385 -31.78 -17.24 -17.27
C TRP A 385 -32.25 -15.94 -16.59
N GLN A 386 -32.99 -16.04 -15.49
CA GLN A 386 -33.46 -14.88 -14.75
C GLN A 386 -33.26 -15.13 -13.25
N GLY A 387 -32.91 -14.09 -12.52
CA GLY A 387 -32.73 -14.18 -11.10
C GLY A 387 -33.08 -12.88 -10.37
N ALA A 388 -33.57 -13.04 -9.15
CA ALA A 388 -33.80 -11.92 -8.24
C ALA A 388 -33.22 -12.25 -6.86
N SER A 389 -32.64 -11.24 -6.19
CA SER A 389 -32.09 -11.35 -4.85
C SER A 389 -32.63 -10.23 -3.96
N ALA A 390 -32.76 -10.52 -2.67
CA ALA A 390 -33.05 -9.53 -1.63
C ALA A 390 -32.32 -9.89 -0.34
N GLY A 391 -31.87 -8.89 0.40
CA GLY A 391 -31.14 -9.12 1.62
C GLY A 391 -31.14 -7.93 2.58
N ALA A 392 -30.77 -8.21 3.81
CA ALA A 392 -30.65 -7.22 4.85
C ALA A 392 -29.42 -7.48 5.71
N VAL A 393 -28.75 -6.43 6.16
CA VAL A 393 -27.70 -6.46 7.15
C VAL A 393 -28.15 -5.67 8.36
N LEU A 394 -28.21 -6.33 9.51
CA LEU A 394 -28.61 -5.76 10.79
C LEU A 394 -27.37 -5.53 11.65
N GLY A 395 -27.14 -4.31 12.07
CA GLY A 395 -26.19 -3.95 13.11
C GLY A 395 -26.80 -4.20 14.47
N LEU A 396 -26.35 -5.25 15.16
CA LEU A 396 -26.86 -5.67 16.47
C LEU A 396 -26.07 -5.04 17.63
N GLY A 397 -25.32 -3.95 17.36
CA GLY A 397 -24.49 -3.28 18.35
C GLY A 397 -23.50 -4.22 19.01
N TYR A 398 -23.62 -4.42 20.33
CA TYR A 398 -22.73 -5.31 21.08
C TYR A 398 -22.72 -6.76 20.58
N LEU A 399 -23.75 -7.23 19.91
CA LEU A 399 -23.83 -8.59 19.36
C LEU A 399 -23.22 -8.74 17.96
N GLY A 400 -22.67 -7.65 17.39
CA GLY A 400 -22.03 -7.68 16.08
C GLY A 400 -22.99 -7.33 14.95
N ALA A 401 -22.83 -7.97 13.79
CA ALA A 401 -23.69 -7.78 12.62
C ALA A 401 -24.21 -9.15 12.12
N LEU A 402 -25.45 -9.14 11.63
CA LEU A 402 -26.11 -10.30 11.04
C LEU A 402 -26.57 -9.92 9.62
N SER A 403 -26.26 -10.73 8.62
CA SER A 403 -26.85 -10.62 7.30
C SER A 403 -27.79 -11.80 7.01
N ALA A 404 -28.87 -11.52 6.31
CA ALA A 404 -29.81 -12.49 5.80
C ALA A 404 -30.11 -12.15 4.34
N ASP A 405 -29.81 -13.06 3.44
CA ASP A 405 -29.93 -12.85 2.00
C ASP A 405 -30.66 -14.05 1.37
N GLY A 406 -31.49 -13.77 0.38
CA GLY A 406 -32.23 -14.76 -0.38
C GLY A 406 -32.19 -14.49 -1.87
N ALA A 407 -32.17 -15.54 -2.66
CA ALA A 407 -32.21 -15.47 -4.12
C ALA A 407 -33.20 -16.49 -4.69
N TYR A 408 -33.79 -16.14 -5.79
CA TYR A 408 -34.63 -17.01 -6.61
C TYR A 408 -34.18 -16.93 -8.06
N THR A 409 -34.04 -18.08 -8.72
CA THR A 409 -33.57 -18.17 -10.10
C THR A 409 -34.48 -19.06 -10.93
N THR A 410 -34.59 -18.74 -12.20
CA THR A 410 -35.26 -19.56 -13.21
C THR A 410 -34.31 -19.72 -14.40
N ALA A 411 -34.02 -20.95 -14.78
CA ALA A 411 -33.14 -21.33 -15.85
C ALA A 411 -33.89 -22.21 -16.86
N LYS A 412 -33.78 -21.85 -18.13
CA LYS A 412 -34.44 -22.54 -19.25
C LYS A 412 -33.39 -23.34 -20.00
N TYR A 413 -33.39 -24.63 -19.77
CA TYR A 413 -32.55 -25.61 -20.43
C TYR A 413 -33.14 -26.00 -21.81
N ARG A 414 -32.38 -26.76 -22.58
CA ARG A 414 -32.82 -27.24 -23.89
C ARG A 414 -34.17 -28.02 -23.87
N ASP A 415 -34.45 -28.79 -22.80
CA ASP A 415 -35.60 -29.68 -22.68
C ASP A 415 -36.60 -29.27 -21.60
N SER A 416 -36.23 -28.40 -20.68
CA SER A 416 -36.99 -28.11 -19.47
C SER A 416 -36.70 -26.72 -18.91
N SER A 417 -37.52 -26.25 -17.98
CA SER A 417 -37.28 -25.04 -17.22
C SER A 417 -37.34 -25.35 -15.74
N HIS A 418 -36.31 -24.94 -15.02
CA HIS A 418 -36.19 -25.22 -13.59
C HIS A 418 -36.10 -23.89 -12.81
N SER A 419 -36.65 -23.92 -11.59
CA SER A 419 -36.63 -22.78 -10.70
C SER A 419 -36.16 -23.17 -9.31
N GLY A 420 -35.24 -22.38 -8.76
CA GLY A 420 -34.66 -22.68 -7.47
C GLY A 420 -34.50 -21.46 -6.58
N ASN A 421 -34.23 -21.75 -5.31
CA ASN A 421 -33.94 -20.71 -4.33
C ASN A 421 -32.67 -20.99 -3.54
N LYS A 422 -32.05 -19.91 -3.05
CA LYS A 422 -30.87 -19.93 -2.17
C LYS A 422 -31.11 -18.96 -1.03
N VAL A 423 -30.77 -19.37 0.16
CA VAL A 423 -30.79 -18.52 1.37
C VAL A 423 -29.40 -18.55 2.00
N GLN A 424 -28.94 -17.41 2.45
CA GLN A 424 -27.68 -17.27 3.15
C GLN A 424 -27.88 -16.44 4.42
N LEU A 425 -27.30 -16.91 5.53
CA LEU A 425 -27.20 -16.18 6.78
C LEU A 425 -25.73 -16.05 7.13
N ALA A 426 -25.31 -14.88 7.56
CA ALA A 426 -23.94 -14.68 8.05
C ALA A 426 -23.95 -13.78 9.28
N TRP A 427 -23.13 -14.12 10.25
CA TRP A 427 -22.93 -13.36 11.47
C TRP A 427 -21.46 -13.11 11.69
N SER A 428 -21.13 -11.89 12.12
CA SER A 428 -19.77 -11.54 12.50
C SER A 428 -19.75 -10.64 13.73
N LYS A 429 -18.72 -10.82 14.52
CA LYS A 429 -18.47 -10.02 15.72
C LYS A 429 -16.98 -9.78 15.90
N GLN A 430 -16.62 -8.54 16.18
CA GLN A 430 -15.32 -8.17 16.73
C GLN A 430 -15.47 -7.95 18.23
N LEU A 431 -14.73 -8.70 19.04
CA LEU A 431 -14.65 -8.51 20.49
C LEU A 431 -13.58 -7.46 20.78
N GLU A 432 -13.96 -6.24 21.12
CA GLU A 432 -13.04 -5.10 21.25
C GLU A 432 -11.98 -5.32 22.35
N LEU A 433 -12.34 -5.95 23.46
CA LEU A 433 -11.45 -6.18 24.61
C LEU A 433 -10.22 -7.06 24.26
N THR A 434 -10.42 -8.03 23.39
CA THR A 434 -9.41 -9.02 23.00
C THR A 434 -9.03 -8.91 21.54
N ASN A 435 -9.68 -8.02 20.80
CA ASN A 435 -9.57 -7.86 19.36
C ASN A 435 -9.84 -9.17 18.57
N THR A 436 -10.74 -10.03 19.11
CA THR A 436 -11.08 -11.31 18.52
C THR A 436 -12.14 -11.15 17.45
N GLY A 437 -11.84 -11.56 16.23
CA GLY A 437 -12.81 -11.66 15.14
C GLY A 437 -13.48 -13.02 15.11
N LEU A 438 -14.81 -13.03 15.14
CA LEU A 438 -15.66 -14.22 14.99
C LEU A 438 -16.53 -14.07 13.76
N ARG A 439 -16.67 -15.13 12.98
CA ARG A 439 -17.58 -15.19 11.84
C ARG A 439 -18.20 -16.57 11.71
N VAL A 440 -19.48 -16.60 11.35
CA VAL A 440 -20.21 -17.83 11.02
C VAL A 440 -21.10 -17.50 9.84
N SER A 441 -21.14 -18.37 8.85
CA SER A 441 -22.09 -18.28 7.76
C SER A 441 -22.70 -19.64 7.46
N TRP A 442 -23.93 -19.61 7.02
CA TRP A 442 -24.68 -20.76 6.53
C TRP A 442 -25.38 -20.37 5.25
N SER A 443 -25.34 -21.26 4.28
CA SER A 443 -26.15 -21.14 3.07
C SER A 443 -26.82 -22.46 2.75
N ARG A 444 -28.02 -22.35 2.19
CA ARG A 444 -28.79 -23.46 1.67
C ARG A 444 -29.38 -23.12 0.32
N GLN A 445 -29.27 -24.03 -0.61
CA GLN A 445 -29.90 -23.90 -1.91
C GLN A 445 -30.78 -25.10 -2.22
N SER A 446 -31.86 -24.91 -2.98
CA SER A 446 -32.68 -25.98 -3.49
C SER A 446 -31.91 -26.75 -4.59
N GLU A 447 -32.35 -27.97 -4.89
CA GLU A 447 -31.72 -28.81 -5.90
C GLU A 447 -31.73 -28.17 -7.30
N GLU A 448 -32.80 -27.46 -7.60
CA GLU A 448 -33.00 -26.78 -8.90
C GLU A 448 -32.47 -25.36 -8.97
N TYR A 449 -31.78 -24.90 -7.92
CA TYR A 449 -31.15 -23.58 -7.94
C TYR A 449 -29.95 -23.59 -8.88
N GLU A 450 -29.92 -22.69 -9.88
CA GLU A 450 -28.83 -22.55 -10.84
C GLU A 450 -28.21 -21.16 -10.75
N GLY A 451 -26.89 -21.10 -10.62
CA GLY A 451 -26.13 -19.85 -10.72
C GLY A 451 -25.88 -19.45 -12.17
N MET A 452 -25.92 -18.16 -12.47
CA MET A 452 -25.69 -17.69 -13.83
C MET A 452 -24.36 -18.11 -14.44
N SER A 453 -23.31 -18.17 -13.61
CA SER A 453 -21.92 -18.45 -14.07
C SER A 453 -21.68 -19.88 -14.53
N SER A 454 -22.56 -20.82 -14.18
CA SER A 454 -22.44 -22.23 -14.50
C SER A 454 -23.51 -22.73 -15.48
N PHE A 455 -24.42 -21.85 -15.92
CA PHE A 455 -25.57 -22.23 -16.70
C PHE A 455 -25.26 -22.25 -18.21
N ASP A 456 -25.57 -23.38 -18.85
CA ASP A 456 -25.54 -23.59 -20.30
C ASP A 456 -26.95 -23.92 -20.83
N PRO A 457 -27.60 -23.03 -21.61
CA PRO A 457 -28.93 -23.28 -22.16
C PRO A 457 -28.96 -24.36 -23.24
N ALA A 458 -27.81 -24.70 -23.84
CA ALA A 458 -27.71 -25.75 -24.88
C ALA A 458 -27.74 -27.17 -24.28
N GLU A 459 -27.50 -27.32 -23.01
CA GLU A 459 -27.54 -28.60 -22.29
C GLU A 459 -28.94 -28.91 -21.76
N THR A 460 -29.20 -30.18 -21.46
CA THR A 460 -30.35 -30.58 -20.63
C THR A 460 -30.02 -30.40 -19.17
N TRP A 461 -31.05 -30.18 -18.32
CA TRP A 461 -30.83 -30.08 -16.88
C TRP A 461 -30.05 -31.27 -16.31
N LEU A 462 -30.35 -32.46 -16.81
CA LEU A 462 -29.68 -33.68 -16.36
C LEU A 462 -28.20 -33.74 -16.79
N GLN A 463 -27.85 -33.25 -18.01
CA GLN A 463 -26.48 -33.22 -18.51
C GLN A 463 -25.62 -32.30 -17.65
N GLN A 464 -26.11 -31.09 -17.40
CA GLN A 464 -25.41 -30.08 -16.61
C GLN A 464 -25.30 -30.48 -15.12
N ASN A 465 -26.26 -31.25 -14.61
CA ASN A 465 -26.34 -31.63 -13.20
C ASN A 465 -25.97 -33.08 -12.91
N GLN A 466 -25.13 -33.68 -13.73
CA GLN A 466 -24.61 -35.05 -13.49
C GLN A 466 -23.75 -35.13 -12.22
N GLY A 467 -23.14 -34.01 -11.81
CA GLY A 467 -22.33 -33.86 -10.61
C GLY A 467 -23.14 -33.69 -9.33
N ARG A 468 -22.43 -33.54 -8.23
CA ARG A 468 -23.02 -33.22 -6.95
C ARG A 468 -23.37 -31.75 -6.85
N ARG A 469 -24.57 -31.45 -6.40
CA ARG A 469 -25.00 -30.08 -6.11
C ARG A 469 -24.95 -29.81 -4.62
N THR A 470 -24.36 -28.70 -4.23
CA THR A 470 -24.33 -28.25 -2.83
C THR A 470 -25.73 -27.98 -2.35
N ARG A 471 -26.09 -28.57 -1.18
CA ARG A 471 -27.35 -28.33 -0.50
C ARG A 471 -27.21 -27.35 0.64
N ASP A 472 -26.32 -27.66 1.57
CA ASP A 472 -26.00 -26.80 2.71
C ASP A 472 -24.51 -26.60 2.82
N GLU A 473 -24.12 -25.37 3.14
CA GLU A 473 -22.74 -25.02 3.45
C GLU A 473 -22.66 -24.19 4.73
N TRP A 474 -21.81 -24.64 5.64
CA TRP A 474 -21.47 -23.92 6.87
C TRP A 474 -20.01 -23.51 6.83
N ASN A 475 -19.76 -22.27 7.22
CA ASN A 475 -18.39 -21.76 7.40
C ASN A 475 -18.32 -21.09 8.76
N ALA A 476 -17.25 -21.34 9.50
CA ALA A 476 -16.97 -20.68 10.78
C ALA A 476 -15.50 -20.28 10.85
N GLY A 477 -15.21 -19.16 11.45
CA GLY A 477 -13.83 -18.68 11.58
C GLY A 477 -13.62 -17.83 12.83
N ILE A 478 -12.43 -17.94 13.38
CA ILE A 478 -11.94 -17.14 14.50
C ILE A 478 -10.56 -16.58 14.15
N SER A 479 -10.34 -15.33 14.47
CA SER A 479 -9.03 -14.70 14.43
C SER A 479 -8.77 -14.01 15.76
N GLN A 480 -7.64 -14.30 16.40
CA GLN A 480 -7.30 -13.85 17.74
C GLN A 480 -5.86 -13.35 17.79
N PRO A 481 -5.63 -12.03 17.80
CA PRO A 481 -4.35 -11.48 18.22
C PRO A 481 -4.23 -11.55 19.74
N VAL A 482 -3.13 -12.07 20.24
CA VAL A 482 -2.88 -12.25 21.69
C VAL A 482 -1.71 -11.40 22.12
N GLY A 483 -1.97 -10.30 22.82
CA GLY A 483 -0.97 -9.45 23.45
C GLY A 483 0.11 -8.90 22.55
N GLY A 484 -0.13 -8.78 21.24
CA GLY A 484 0.89 -8.36 20.27
C GLY A 484 2.01 -9.38 20.03
N LEU A 485 1.94 -10.55 20.67
CA LEU A 485 2.95 -11.62 20.59
C LEU A 485 2.53 -12.74 19.65
N PHE A 486 1.24 -13.10 19.66
CA PHE A 486 0.70 -14.20 18.89
C PHE A 486 -0.50 -13.77 18.05
N SER A 487 -0.65 -14.39 16.89
CA SER A 487 -1.87 -14.34 16.09
C SER A 487 -2.32 -15.76 15.83
N LEU A 488 -3.53 -16.09 16.30
CA LEU A 488 -4.18 -17.36 16.07
C LEU A 488 -5.31 -17.14 15.07
N SER A 489 -5.39 -17.96 14.03
CA SER A 489 -6.57 -18.04 13.18
C SER A 489 -6.98 -19.51 13.00
N ALA A 490 -8.28 -19.74 13.01
CA ALA A 490 -8.84 -21.03 12.70
C ALA A 490 -10.11 -20.85 11.87
N SER A 491 -10.32 -21.70 10.89
CA SER A 491 -11.55 -21.74 10.10
C SER A 491 -11.94 -23.17 9.81
N GLY A 492 -13.23 -23.40 9.70
CA GLY A 492 -13.78 -24.70 9.35
C GLY A 492 -15.00 -24.56 8.47
N TRP A 493 -15.23 -25.54 7.66
CA TRP A 493 -16.38 -25.63 6.79
C TRP A 493 -16.99 -27.03 6.76
N LEU A 494 -18.27 -27.08 6.46
CA LEU A 494 -19.03 -28.31 6.24
C LEU A 494 -19.94 -28.10 5.06
N ARG A 495 -19.86 -28.99 4.08
CA ARG A 495 -20.72 -29.03 2.90
C ARG A 495 -21.52 -30.32 2.88
N SER A 496 -22.79 -30.23 2.55
CA SER A 496 -23.64 -31.36 2.23
C SER A 496 -24.18 -31.19 0.82
N TYR A 497 -24.41 -32.31 0.17
CA TYR A 497 -24.77 -32.34 -1.26
C TYR A 497 -26.10 -33.06 -1.45
N TYR A 498 -26.78 -32.73 -2.54
CA TYR A 498 -27.84 -33.54 -3.07
C TYR A 498 -27.28 -34.83 -3.66
N PRO A 499 -28.04 -35.91 -3.71
CA PRO A 499 -27.62 -37.13 -4.42
C PRO A 499 -27.31 -36.81 -5.90
N ALA A 500 -26.25 -37.39 -6.43
CA ALA A 500 -25.90 -37.19 -7.83
C ALA A 500 -26.99 -37.81 -8.73
N GLN A 501 -27.43 -37.06 -9.71
CA GLN A 501 -28.39 -37.49 -10.73
C GLN A 501 -27.63 -38.27 -11.82
N THR A 502 -27.65 -39.57 -11.83
CA THR A 502 -26.95 -40.40 -12.82
C THR A 502 -27.93 -41.19 -13.69
N THR A 503 -27.72 -41.13 -15.00
CA THR A 503 -28.46 -41.93 -16.01
C THR A 503 -27.84 -43.30 -16.24
N GLY A 504 -27.08 -43.89 -15.32
CA GLY A 504 -26.42 -45.17 -15.50
C GLY A 504 -26.06 -45.87 -14.19
N SER A 505 -25.77 -47.20 -14.28
CA SER A 505 -25.54 -48.12 -13.18
C SER A 505 -24.35 -47.87 -12.26
N TYR A 506 -23.66 -46.75 -12.36
CA TYR A 506 -22.57 -46.41 -11.46
C TYR A 506 -23.10 -45.54 -10.28
N ARG A 507 -23.71 -46.19 -9.30
CA ARG A 507 -23.81 -45.56 -7.99
C ARG A 507 -22.42 -45.59 -7.37
N TYR A 508 -21.91 -44.42 -7.00
CA TYR A 508 -20.82 -44.35 -6.03
C TYR A 508 -21.38 -44.83 -4.69
N ALA A 509 -21.18 -46.13 -4.37
CA ALA A 509 -21.86 -46.83 -3.29
C ALA A 509 -21.54 -46.33 -1.87
N ASP A 510 -20.48 -45.47 -1.72
CA ASP A 510 -20.01 -45.04 -0.41
C ASP A 510 -20.05 -43.51 -0.22
N ASP A 511 -20.85 -42.82 -1.00
CA ASP A 511 -20.96 -41.36 -0.90
C ASP A 511 -21.92 -40.92 0.21
N ASN A 512 -21.39 -40.46 1.32
CA ASN A 512 -22.22 -39.95 2.44
C ASN A 512 -22.75 -38.51 2.17
N GLY A 513 -22.47 -37.92 1.01
CA GLY A 513 -22.92 -36.59 0.60
C GLY A 513 -22.43 -35.45 1.50
N LYS A 514 -21.36 -35.63 2.26
CA LYS A 514 -20.81 -34.61 3.17
C LYS A 514 -19.31 -34.48 3.05
N GLU A 515 -18.86 -33.25 3.04
CA GLU A 515 -17.46 -32.89 3.13
C GLU A 515 -17.21 -31.93 4.27
N THR A 516 -16.07 -32.05 4.93
CA THR A 516 -15.68 -31.16 6.02
C THR A 516 -14.24 -30.79 5.91
N GLY A 517 -13.90 -29.58 6.34
CA GLY A 517 -12.53 -29.15 6.44
C GLY A 517 -12.30 -28.20 7.61
N VAL A 518 -11.10 -28.24 8.16
CA VAL A 518 -10.66 -27.34 9.23
C VAL A 518 -9.22 -26.92 8.93
N THR A 519 -8.95 -25.66 9.11
CA THR A 519 -7.60 -25.09 9.01
C THR A 519 -7.30 -24.27 10.25
N GLY A 520 -6.04 -24.31 10.72
CA GLY A 520 -5.60 -23.51 11.84
C GLY A 520 -4.18 -23.01 11.61
N THR A 521 -3.92 -21.75 11.97
CA THR A 521 -2.58 -21.17 11.94
C THR A 521 -2.30 -20.43 13.24
N LEU A 522 -1.09 -20.57 13.72
CA LEU A 522 -0.54 -19.79 14.83
C LEU A 522 0.75 -19.16 14.37
N SER A 523 0.83 -17.85 14.43
CA SER A 523 2.03 -17.11 14.12
C SER A 523 2.48 -16.24 15.29
N THR A 524 3.77 -16.09 15.45
CA THR A 524 4.37 -15.20 16.46
C THR A 524 5.67 -14.61 15.95
N GLN A 525 5.96 -13.39 16.42
CA GLN A 525 7.24 -12.75 16.20
C GLN A 525 7.76 -12.17 17.50
N ILE A 526 8.86 -12.75 18.02
CA ILE A 526 9.47 -12.33 19.28
C ILE A 526 10.93 -11.98 19.00
N LYS A 527 11.32 -10.73 19.23
CA LYS A 527 12.67 -10.22 19.00
C LYS A 527 13.24 -10.56 17.61
N GLY A 528 12.40 -10.46 16.58
CA GLY A 528 12.77 -10.78 15.21
C GLY A 528 12.72 -12.27 14.84
N VAL A 529 12.54 -13.17 15.81
CA VAL A 529 12.30 -14.59 15.56
C VAL A 529 10.86 -14.80 15.21
N SER A 530 10.58 -15.38 14.04
CA SER A 530 9.21 -15.74 13.63
C SER A 530 9.01 -17.23 13.77
N LEU A 531 7.87 -17.62 14.38
CA LEU A 531 7.40 -19.00 14.42
C LEU A 531 6.01 -19.05 13.79
N ASN A 532 5.83 -19.97 12.85
CA ASN A 532 4.53 -20.22 12.24
C ASN A 532 4.22 -21.71 12.36
N LEU A 533 3.02 -22.01 12.84
CA LEU A 533 2.46 -23.35 12.89
C LEU A 533 1.19 -23.37 12.04
N GLY A 534 1.08 -24.34 11.16
CA GLY A 534 -0.09 -24.55 10.32
C GLY A 534 -0.59 -25.97 10.45
N TRP A 535 -1.90 -26.10 10.46
CA TRP A 535 -2.56 -27.41 10.41
C TRP A 535 -3.81 -27.32 9.54
N SER A 536 -4.03 -28.32 8.71
CA SER A 536 -5.24 -28.50 7.94
C SER A 536 -5.71 -29.94 7.98
N GLY A 537 -7.01 -30.12 8.03
CA GLY A 537 -7.63 -31.42 7.94
C GLY A 537 -8.92 -31.37 7.14
N SER A 538 -9.14 -32.31 6.25
CA SER A 538 -10.36 -32.42 5.48
C SER A 538 -10.83 -33.87 5.40
N ARG A 539 -12.11 -34.04 5.22
CA ARG A 539 -12.74 -35.30 4.90
C ARG A 539 -13.59 -35.08 3.66
N ASN A 540 -13.29 -35.86 2.61
CA ASN A 540 -14.09 -35.85 1.40
C ASN A 540 -15.41 -36.61 1.55
N SER A 541 -16.26 -36.53 0.56
CA SER A 541 -17.56 -37.20 0.55
C SER A 541 -17.48 -38.73 0.52
N GLN A 542 -16.37 -39.28 0.07
CA GLN A 542 -16.09 -40.72 0.12
C GLN A 542 -15.65 -41.20 1.51
N GLY A 543 -15.53 -40.27 2.46
CA GLY A 543 -15.12 -40.53 3.81
C GLY A 543 -13.62 -40.60 4.04
N GLU A 544 -12.81 -40.31 3.00
CA GLU A 544 -11.38 -40.28 3.13
C GLU A 544 -10.93 -39.03 3.86
N ASN A 545 -10.09 -39.23 4.87
CA ASN A 545 -9.49 -38.11 5.60
C ASN A 545 -8.18 -37.70 4.93
N ASN A 546 -7.97 -36.42 4.80
CA ASN A 546 -6.68 -35.82 4.46
C ASN A 546 -6.29 -34.82 5.54
N TRP A 547 -5.03 -34.78 5.93
CA TRP A 547 -4.51 -33.81 6.87
C TRP A 547 -3.06 -33.45 6.56
N SER A 548 -2.69 -32.24 6.87
CA SER A 548 -1.31 -31.77 6.83
C SER A 548 -1.01 -30.89 8.04
N ALA A 549 0.21 -30.93 8.49
CA ALA A 549 0.73 -30.05 9.53
C ALA A 549 2.11 -29.51 9.12
N SER A 550 2.35 -28.28 9.46
CA SER A 550 3.62 -27.62 9.18
C SER A 550 4.05 -26.73 10.34
N ALA A 551 5.35 -26.62 10.52
CA ALA A 551 5.96 -25.70 11.47
C ALA A 551 7.14 -25.03 10.78
N SER A 552 7.28 -23.71 10.93
CA SER A 552 8.44 -23.00 10.44
C SER A 552 8.96 -22.01 11.47
N VAL A 553 10.27 -21.90 11.56
CA VAL A 553 11.00 -20.95 12.39
C VAL A 553 11.94 -20.14 11.50
N SER A 554 11.89 -18.83 11.64
CA SER A 554 12.85 -17.93 11.01
C SER A 554 13.63 -17.17 12.07
N LEU A 555 14.95 -17.21 11.97
CA LEU A 555 15.92 -16.65 12.93
C LEU A 555 16.79 -15.62 12.20
N PRO A 556 16.62 -14.33 12.44
CA PRO A 556 17.57 -13.33 11.97
C PRO A 556 18.85 -13.39 12.81
N PHE A 557 19.98 -13.30 12.17
CA PHE A 557 21.29 -13.23 12.82
C PHE A 557 22.25 -12.34 12.05
N THR A 558 23.29 -11.88 12.70
CA THR A 558 24.36 -11.08 12.08
C THR A 558 25.67 -11.87 12.12
N LEU A 559 26.32 -11.96 10.98
CA LEU A 559 27.61 -12.59 10.82
C LEU A 559 28.51 -11.70 9.95
N PHE A 560 29.73 -11.37 10.42
CA PHE A 560 30.65 -10.45 9.73
C PHE A 560 29.99 -9.12 9.34
N GLU A 561 29.22 -8.51 10.26
CA GLU A 561 28.49 -7.27 10.08
C GLU A 561 27.34 -7.33 9.04
N GLN A 562 27.15 -8.47 8.38
CA GLN A 562 26.05 -8.69 7.43
C GLN A 562 24.86 -9.37 8.13
N LYS A 563 23.64 -8.97 7.72
CA LYS A 563 22.39 -9.53 8.23
C LYS A 563 21.98 -10.76 7.42
N TYR A 564 21.67 -11.83 8.12
CA TYR A 564 21.18 -13.07 7.56
C TYR A 564 19.87 -13.48 8.22
N SER A 565 19.10 -14.31 7.55
CA SER A 565 17.97 -15.02 8.12
C SER A 565 18.11 -16.51 7.85
N SER A 566 18.04 -17.33 8.89
CA SER A 566 17.92 -18.77 8.76
C SER A 566 16.45 -19.16 8.89
N SER A 567 15.92 -19.93 7.96
CA SER A 567 14.58 -20.49 8.02
C SER A 567 14.67 -22.03 8.07
N THR A 568 13.88 -22.62 8.94
CA THR A 568 13.73 -24.08 9.05
C THR A 568 12.25 -24.40 9.06
N SER A 569 11.82 -25.33 8.22
CA SER A 569 10.45 -25.79 8.17
C SER A 569 10.38 -27.30 8.24
N VAL A 570 9.32 -27.77 8.86
CA VAL A 570 8.95 -29.18 8.96
C VAL A 570 7.50 -29.32 8.49
N SER A 571 7.21 -30.28 7.65
CA SER A 571 5.86 -30.59 7.21
C SER A 571 5.61 -32.09 7.23
N THR A 572 4.36 -32.47 7.51
CA THR A 572 3.91 -33.85 7.52
C THR A 572 2.45 -33.93 7.11
N GLY A 573 2.02 -35.05 6.60
CA GLY A 573 0.63 -35.27 6.16
C GLY A 573 0.28 -36.73 6.14
N LYS A 574 -0.95 -37.04 5.71
CA LYS A 574 -1.55 -38.38 5.75
C LYS A 574 -0.74 -39.43 4.96
N ASP A 575 -0.30 -39.05 3.75
CA ASP A 575 0.26 -40.01 2.77
C ASP A 575 1.79 -39.96 2.68
N GLY A 576 2.43 -39.20 3.57
CA GLY A 576 3.87 -39.04 3.52
C GLY A 576 4.55 -39.07 4.89
N GLY A 577 5.84 -39.30 4.88
CA GLY A 577 6.71 -39.11 6.04
C GLY A 577 6.80 -37.63 6.45
N MET A 578 7.80 -37.33 7.24
CA MET A 578 8.10 -35.98 7.67
C MET A 578 9.09 -35.33 6.68
N GLY A 579 8.66 -34.26 6.04
CA GLY A 579 9.51 -33.39 5.25
C GLY A 579 10.20 -32.37 6.14
N PHE A 580 11.46 -32.07 5.86
CA PHE A 580 12.25 -31.09 6.57
C PHE A 580 13.02 -30.23 5.57
N SER A 581 13.03 -28.94 5.75
CA SER A 581 13.87 -28.04 4.97
C SER A 581 14.53 -26.98 5.85
N THR A 582 15.75 -26.61 5.53
CA THR A 582 16.46 -25.53 6.18
C THR A 582 17.22 -24.71 5.15
N GLY A 583 17.29 -23.41 5.37
CA GLY A 583 18.00 -22.51 4.48
C GLY A 583 18.48 -21.27 5.18
N VAL A 584 19.41 -20.60 4.55
CA VAL A 584 19.96 -19.32 4.96
C VAL A 584 19.85 -18.35 3.80
N SER A 585 19.36 -17.16 4.09
CA SER A 585 19.29 -16.06 3.13
C SER A 585 20.05 -14.84 3.67
N GLY A 586 20.57 -14.05 2.76
CA GLY A 586 21.26 -12.81 3.06
C GLY A 586 21.20 -11.86 1.87
N ALA A 587 21.63 -10.63 2.10
CA ALA A 587 21.76 -9.62 1.06
C ALA A 587 23.21 -9.19 0.93
N LEU A 588 23.74 -9.13 -0.29
CA LEU A 588 25.05 -8.54 -0.56
C LEU A 588 25.01 -7.02 -0.48
N ASN A 589 23.88 -6.45 -0.89
CA ASN A 589 23.58 -5.03 -0.85
C ASN A 589 22.06 -4.85 -0.95
N ASP A 590 21.59 -3.60 -0.99
CA ASP A 590 20.16 -3.26 -1.06
C ASP A 590 19.46 -3.77 -2.34
N ARG A 591 20.23 -4.17 -3.35
CA ARG A 591 19.70 -4.61 -4.65
C ARG A 591 19.81 -6.12 -4.89
N PHE A 592 20.76 -6.78 -4.24
CA PHE A 592 21.04 -8.21 -4.50
C PHE A 592 20.88 -9.03 -3.23
N SER A 593 19.97 -10.00 -3.26
CA SER A 593 19.79 -10.99 -2.20
C SER A 593 19.93 -12.40 -2.73
N TYR A 594 20.29 -13.31 -1.85
CA TYR A 594 20.48 -14.72 -2.18
C TYR A 594 20.05 -15.60 -1.02
N GLY A 595 19.75 -16.84 -1.32
CA GLY A 595 19.45 -17.86 -0.34
C GLY A 595 19.89 -19.22 -0.84
N LEU A 596 20.29 -20.03 0.09
CA LEU A 596 20.64 -21.42 -0.16
C LEU A 596 20.07 -22.30 0.93
N GLY A 597 19.69 -23.51 0.58
CA GLY A 597 19.16 -24.43 1.55
C GLY A 597 19.05 -25.84 0.98
N GLY A 598 18.55 -26.71 1.83
CA GLY A 598 18.28 -28.06 1.46
C GLY A 598 17.39 -28.73 2.47
N GLY A 599 16.94 -29.91 2.14
CA GLY A 599 16.03 -30.64 2.98
C GLY A 599 15.85 -32.07 2.53
N ARG A 600 14.89 -32.67 3.21
CA ARG A 600 14.40 -34.02 2.87
C ARG A 600 12.88 -33.92 2.71
N ASP A 601 12.38 -34.41 1.63
CA ASP A 601 10.93 -34.44 1.39
C ASP A 601 10.24 -35.56 2.21
N SER A 602 8.94 -35.57 2.18
CA SER A 602 8.14 -36.57 2.90
C SER A 602 8.39 -38.01 2.44
N ASP A 603 8.83 -38.21 1.20
CA ASP A 603 9.14 -39.54 0.61
C ASP A 603 10.59 -39.94 0.86
N GLY A 604 11.35 -39.09 1.56
CA GLY A 604 12.72 -39.38 1.94
C GLY A 604 13.78 -38.93 0.96
N GLY A 605 13.38 -38.30 -0.16
CA GLY A 605 14.29 -37.73 -1.14
C GLY A 605 15.01 -36.48 -0.61
N VAL A 606 16.29 -36.35 -0.89
CA VAL A 606 17.09 -35.17 -0.52
C VAL A 606 16.98 -34.13 -1.62
N SER A 607 16.78 -32.88 -1.21
CA SER A 607 16.73 -31.72 -2.11
C SER A 607 17.63 -30.59 -1.63
N SER A 608 18.13 -29.80 -2.55
CA SER A 608 18.88 -28.56 -2.29
C SER A 608 18.44 -27.47 -3.24
N TYR A 609 18.49 -26.23 -2.82
CA TYR A 609 18.12 -25.09 -3.64
C TYR A 609 19.07 -23.91 -3.45
N LEU A 610 19.19 -23.15 -4.51
CA LEU A 610 19.83 -21.84 -4.54
C LEU A 610 18.83 -20.87 -5.18
N ASN A 611 18.61 -19.74 -4.54
CA ASN A 611 17.87 -18.63 -5.13
C ASN A 611 18.70 -17.36 -5.11
N ALA A 612 18.51 -16.52 -6.11
CA ALA A 612 19.12 -15.21 -6.18
C ALA A 612 18.10 -14.22 -6.73
N SER A 613 18.03 -13.04 -6.14
CA SER A 613 17.17 -11.99 -6.65
C SER A 613 17.93 -10.67 -6.78
N TYR A 614 17.56 -9.93 -7.80
CA TYR A 614 18.11 -8.62 -8.10
C TYR A 614 16.99 -7.59 -8.25
N SER A 615 16.99 -6.63 -7.35
CA SER A 615 16.07 -5.48 -7.35
C SER A 615 16.71 -4.30 -8.08
N GLY A 616 16.70 -4.35 -9.40
CA GLY A 616 17.18 -3.24 -10.23
C GLY A 616 16.21 -2.05 -10.23
N ASP A 617 16.64 -0.91 -10.73
CA ASP A 617 15.76 0.26 -10.85
C ASP A 617 14.68 0.04 -11.92
N ARG A 618 14.99 -0.75 -12.95
CA ARG A 618 14.16 -1.00 -14.13
C ARG A 618 13.34 -2.28 -14.09
N ALA A 619 13.79 -3.27 -13.32
CA ALA A 619 13.12 -4.56 -13.21
C ALA A 619 13.54 -5.29 -11.93
N TYR A 620 12.67 -6.19 -11.49
CA TYR A 620 12.98 -7.20 -10.51
C TYR A 620 13.26 -8.52 -11.23
N LEU A 621 14.39 -9.15 -10.91
CA LEU A 621 14.80 -10.43 -11.46
C LEU A 621 14.95 -11.44 -10.32
N ASN A 622 14.48 -12.66 -10.56
CA ASN A 622 14.67 -13.76 -9.63
C ASN A 622 15.10 -15.01 -10.40
N GLY A 623 16.07 -15.75 -9.86
CA GLY A 623 16.51 -17.01 -10.38
C GLY A 623 16.57 -18.06 -9.28
N THR A 624 16.13 -19.28 -9.59
CA THR A 624 16.22 -20.42 -8.69
C THR A 624 16.89 -21.59 -9.40
N LEU A 625 17.68 -22.34 -8.64
CA LEU A 625 18.24 -23.63 -9.07
C LEU A 625 17.93 -24.65 -7.99
N ASN A 626 17.33 -25.74 -8.38
CA ASN A 626 16.87 -26.78 -7.50
C ASN A 626 17.45 -28.13 -7.92
N HIS A 627 17.86 -28.93 -6.99
CA HIS A 627 18.28 -30.33 -7.25
C HIS A 627 17.57 -31.25 -6.27
N SER A 628 16.83 -32.21 -6.77
CA SER A 628 16.22 -33.26 -5.95
C SER A 628 16.64 -34.64 -6.43
N GLN A 629 16.75 -35.57 -5.48
CA GLN A 629 17.13 -36.95 -5.78
C GLN A 629 16.11 -37.62 -6.71
N SER A 630 14.85 -37.31 -6.58
CA SER A 630 13.75 -37.88 -7.37
C SER A 630 13.52 -37.14 -8.68
N GLY A 631 13.59 -35.81 -8.69
CA GLY A 631 13.26 -34.96 -9.83
C GLY A 631 14.43 -34.50 -10.69
N GLY A 632 15.69 -34.73 -10.22
CA GLY A 632 16.88 -34.20 -10.88
C GLY A 632 17.10 -32.72 -10.65
N THR A 633 17.71 -32.06 -11.62
CA THR A 633 17.98 -30.62 -11.56
C THR A 633 16.91 -29.84 -12.33
N SER A 634 16.37 -28.80 -11.70
CA SER A 634 15.44 -27.83 -12.29
C SER A 634 15.90 -26.42 -11.99
N GLY A 635 15.53 -25.49 -12.84
CA GLY A 635 15.82 -24.08 -12.65
C GLY A 635 14.67 -23.21 -13.13
N SER A 636 14.51 -22.04 -12.51
CA SER A 636 13.57 -21.05 -12.97
C SER A 636 14.21 -19.67 -13.02
N VAL A 637 13.72 -18.85 -13.94
CA VAL A 637 14.06 -17.43 -14.01
C VAL A 637 12.76 -16.66 -14.17
N SER A 638 12.59 -15.59 -13.39
CA SER A 638 11.47 -14.67 -13.53
C SER A 638 11.94 -13.23 -13.63
N ALA A 639 11.18 -12.44 -14.36
CA ALA A 639 11.38 -11.01 -14.51
C ALA A 639 10.04 -10.29 -14.38
N SER A 640 10.00 -9.21 -13.62
CA SER A 640 8.82 -8.36 -13.50
C SER A 640 9.21 -6.89 -13.47
N GLY A 641 8.29 -6.05 -13.93
CA GLY A 641 8.49 -4.62 -13.97
C GLY A 641 7.39 -3.92 -14.77
N SER A 642 7.64 -2.67 -15.06
CA SER A 642 6.74 -1.86 -15.87
C SER A 642 7.49 -1.04 -16.91
N VAL A 643 6.80 -0.74 -18.00
CA VAL A 643 7.21 0.21 -19.04
C VAL A 643 6.17 1.30 -19.10
N LEU A 644 6.59 2.55 -18.98
CA LEU A 644 5.72 3.73 -19.04
C LEU A 644 6.19 4.65 -20.16
N ALA A 645 5.26 5.04 -21.02
CA ALA A 645 5.44 6.12 -21.98
C ALA A 645 4.56 7.30 -21.57
N VAL A 646 5.17 8.42 -21.21
CA VAL A 646 4.48 9.61 -20.72
C VAL A 646 4.87 10.80 -21.58
N PRO A 647 3.97 11.32 -22.43
CA PRO A 647 4.28 12.46 -23.30
C PRO A 647 4.73 13.71 -22.55
N ALA A 648 4.22 13.94 -21.34
CA ALA A 648 4.63 15.04 -20.49
C ALA A 648 6.12 14.95 -20.07
N ALA A 649 6.61 13.73 -19.85
CA ALA A 649 8.02 13.45 -19.57
C ALA A 649 8.88 13.45 -20.85
N LYS A 650 8.27 13.30 -22.02
CA LYS A 650 8.92 13.06 -23.32
C LYS A 650 9.86 11.85 -23.32
N ASP A 651 9.52 10.84 -22.52
CA ASP A 651 10.38 9.71 -22.23
C ASP A 651 9.60 8.38 -22.14
N ILE A 652 10.33 7.27 -22.33
CA ILE A 652 9.88 5.90 -22.09
C ILE A 652 10.70 5.33 -20.94
N MET A 653 10.06 5.21 -19.81
CA MET A 653 10.68 4.79 -18.57
C MET A 653 10.48 3.29 -18.33
N PHE A 654 11.52 2.65 -17.81
CA PHE A 654 11.47 1.30 -17.28
C PHE A 654 11.57 1.34 -15.77
N SER A 655 10.67 0.66 -15.08
CA SER A 655 10.63 0.67 -13.62
C SER A 655 10.31 -0.71 -13.07
N ARG A 656 10.83 -1.03 -11.89
CA ARG A 656 10.39 -2.21 -11.14
C ARG A 656 9.05 -2.01 -10.43
N THR A 657 8.52 -0.79 -10.42
CA THR A 657 7.24 -0.48 -9.78
C THR A 657 6.09 -0.94 -10.66
N THR A 658 5.30 -1.88 -10.15
CA THR A 658 4.15 -2.49 -10.85
C THR A 658 2.79 -2.07 -10.29
N GLY A 659 2.74 -1.06 -9.43
CA GLY A 659 1.51 -0.52 -8.84
C GLY A 659 0.50 -0.07 -9.90
N ASP A 660 -0.79 -0.14 -9.59
CA ASP A 660 -1.85 0.26 -10.54
C ASP A 660 -1.96 1.76 -10.72
N THR A 661 -1.77 2.52 -9.67
CA THR A 661 -1.76 3.99 -9.67
C THR A 661 -0.36 4.46 -9.35
N VAL A 662 0.20 5.33 -10.17
CA VAL A 662 1.60 5.76 -10.03
C VAL A 662 1.75 7.25 -10.28
N ALA A 663 2.79 7.84 -9.67
CA ALA A 663 3.32 9.13 -10.09
C ALA A 663 4.59 8.95 -10.92
N VAL A 664 4.78 9.80 -11.89
CA VAL A 664 6.07 10.05 -12.51
C VAL A 664 6.61 11.35 -11.91
N VAL A 665 7.52 11.19 -10.97
CA VAL A 665 8.26 12.29 -10.36
C VAL A 665 9.35 12.71 -11.31
N ASN A 666 9.46 14.01 -11.56
CA ASN A 666 10.53 14.57 -12.38
C ASN A 666 11.29 15.66 -11.61
N VAL A 667 12.57 15.45 -11.42
CA VAL A 667 13.53 16.46 -10.95
C VAL A 667 14.42 16.80 -12.13
N LYS A 668 14.03 17.81 -12.89
CA LYS A 668 14.59 18.12 -14.21
C LYS A 668 16.11 17.98 -14.30
N GLU A 669 16.58 17.13 -15.21
CA GLU A 669 18.00 16.90 -15.52
C GLU A 669 18.86 16.59 -14.27
N THR A 670 18.25 15.93 -13.26
CA THR A 670 18.95 15.62 -12.02
C THR A 670 18.86 14.12 -11.73
N PRO A 671 19.83 13.30 -12.16
CA PRO A 671 19.88 11.87 -11.89
C PRO A 671 20.28 11.56 -10.44
N GLY A 672 19.93 10.36 -9.96
CA GLY A 672 20.39 9.85 -8.66
C GLY A 672 19.62 10.38 -7.45
N VAL A 673 18.51 11.09 -7.68
CA VAL A 673 17.69 11.64 -6.59
C VAL A 673 16.72 10.57 -6.09
N LYS A 674 16.66 10.37 -4.77
CA LYS A 674 15.74 9.45 -4.10
C LYS A 674 14.44 10.14 -3.70
N VAL A 675 13.37 9.36 -3.75
CA VAL A 675 12.04 9.77 -3.27
C VAL A 675 11.65 8.86 -2.12
N THR A 676 11.12 9.41 -1.04
CA THR A 676 10.85 8.68 0.21
C THR A 676 9.92 7.47 0.03
N SER A 677 8.95 7.57 -0.88
CA SER A 677 7.99 6.50 -1.22
C SER A 677 8.36 5.73 -2.49
N GLY A 678 9.49 6.05 -3.13
CA GLY A 678 9.92 5.45 -4.39
C GLY A 678 10.87 4.28 -4.20
N ASN A 679 10.93 3.43 -5.20
CA ASN A 679 11.87 2.32 -5.29
C ASN A 679 12.93 2.63 -6.34
N GLY A 680 14.06 3.19 -5.94
CA GLY A 680 15.16 3.53 -6.83
C GLY A 680 15.52 5.01 -6.79
N GLU A 681 16.19 5.45 -7.82
CA GLU A 681 16.71 6.81 -8.00
C GLU A 681 16.25 7.34 -9.34
N THR A 682 16.17 8.66 -9.48
CA THR A 682 15.86 9.30 -10.77
C THR A 682 16.86 8.91 -11.84
N ASP A 683 16.38 8.68 -13.04
CA ASP A 683 17.18 8.36 -14.23
C ASP A 683 17.94 9.59 -14.79
N SER A 684 18.53 9.46 -15.98
CA SER A 684 19.31 10.51 -16.66
C SER A 684 18.49 11.77 -16.94
N ASP A 685 17.19 11.64 -17.15
CA ASP A 685 16.28 12.72 -17.46
C ASP A 685 15.59 13.29 -16.20
N GLY A 686 15.93 12.72 -15.05
CA GLY A 686 15.40 13.09 -13.74
C GLY A 686 14.05 12.46 -13.41
N ASN A 687 13.65 11.38 -14.09
CA ASN A 687 12.37 10.71 -13.89
C ASN A 687 12.47 9.55 -12.90
N LEU A 688 11.44 9.35 -12.07
CA LEU A 688 11.27 8.19 -11.21
C LEU A 688 9.79 7.83 -11.10
N VAL A 689 9.47 6.55 -11.25
CA VAL A 689 8.11 6.03 -11.06
C VAL A 689 7.90 5.66 -9.60
N VAL A 690 6.85 6.23 -8.99
CA VAL A 690 6.51 6.07 -7.56
C VAL A 690 5.09 5.53 -7.44
N PRO A 691 4.84 4.48 -6.63
CA PRO A 691 3.49 3.97 -6.41
C PRO A 691 2.66 4.95 -5.59
N LEU A 692 1.38 5.07 -5.93
CA LEU A 692 0.39 5.88 -5.23
C LEU A 692 -0.82 5.04 -4.82
N ASN A 693 -1.50 5.46 -3.76
CA ASN A 693 -2.80 4.93 -3.35
C ASN A 693 -3.92 5.71 -4.04
N SER A 694 -4.79 5.02 -4.77
CA SER A 694 -5.94 5.65 -5.42
C SER A 694 -6.94 6.19 -4.39
N TYR A 695 -7.56 7.33 -4.70
CA TYR A 695 -8.58 8.02 -3.90
C TYR A 695 -8.13 8.40 -2.47
N ASP A 696 -6.83 8.36 -2.19
CA ASP A 696 -6.27 8.75 -0.90
C ASP A 696 -5.21 9.84 -1.06
N TRP A 697 -4.88 10.53 0.03
CA TRP A 697 -3.79 11.48 0.06
C TRP A 697 -2.45 10.78 -0.05
N ASN A 698 -1.73 11.13 -1.09
CA ASN A 698 -0.34 10.73 -1.25
C ASN A 698 0.56 11.94 -1.08
N THR A 699 1.55 11.82 -0.22
CA THR A 699 2.61 12.81 -0.07
C THR A 699 3.87 12.23 -0.68
N VAL A 700 4.34 12.85 -1.76
CA VAL A 700 5.58 12.48 -2.44
C VAL A 700 6.66 13.46 -2.02
N THR A 701 7.71 12.98 -1.37
CA THR A 701 8.79 13.80 -0.81
C THR A 701 10.13 13.38 -1.40
N ILE A 702 10.85 14.35 -1.92
CA ILE A 702 12.22 14.20 -2.42
C ILE A 702 13.17 14.11 -1.21
N ASP A 703 14.08 13.15 -1.21
CA ASP A 703 15.18 13.09 -0.25
C ASP A 703 16.22 14.16 -0.61
N ALA A 704 16.14 15.30 0.07
CA ALA A 704 17.03 16.44 -0.17
C ALA A 704 18.52 16.09 0.05
N GLY A 705 18.82 15.06 0.86
CA GLY A 705 20.20 14.59 1.08
C GLY A 705 20.82 13.93 -0.15
N THR A 706 20.01 13.57 -1.15
CA THR A 706 20.49 12.97 -2.41
C THR A 706 20.60 13.97 -3.56
N LEU A 707 20.16 15.20 -3.35
CA LEU A 707 20.32 16.26 -4.37
C LEU A 707 21.79 16.65 -4.54
N PRO A 708 22.24 16.92 -5.78
CA PRO A 708 23.52 17.55 -5.99
C PRO A 708 23.58 18.88 -5.26
N LEU A 709 24.74 19.23 -4.70
CA LEU A 709 24.93 20.46 -3.94
C LEU A 709 24.64 21.73 -4.77
N SER A 710 24.72 21.66 -6.08
CA SER A 710 24.37 22.74 -7.01
C SER A 710 22.88 22.83 -7.37
N THR A 711 22.02 22.02 -6.74
CA THR A 711 20.60 21.96 -7.05
C THR A 711 19.78 22.18 -5.79
N GLU A 712 18.87 23.14 -5.83
CA GLU A 712 17.85 23.36 -4.80
C GLU A 712 16.45 23.22 -5.39
N LEU A 713 15.52 22.71 -4.61
CA LEU A 713 14.12 22.58 -5.00
C LEU A 713 13.31 23.72 -4.37
N THR A 714 12.38 24.27 -5.12
CA THR A 714 11.41 25.24 -4.59
C THR A 714 10.43 24.61 -3.60
N SER A 715 10.18 23.30 -3.74
CA SER A 715 9.43 22.47 -2.80
C SER A 715 9.98 21.04 -2.86
N THR A 716 10.21 20.43 -1.72
CA THR A 716 10.66 19.04 -1.65
C THR A 716 9.49 18.05 -1.53
N SER A 717 8.26 18.53 -1.38
CA SER A 717 7.09 17.69 -1.17
C SER A 717 5.90 18.19 -1.96
N GLN A 718 5.16 17.26 -2.56
CA GLN A 718 3.90 17.53 -3.24
C GLN A 718 2.85 16.52 -2.75
N LYS A 719 1.58 16.94 -2.71
CA LYS A 719 0.44 16.12 -2.31
C LYS A 719 -0.54 15.96 -3.46
N VAL A 720 -1.09 14.78 -3.61
CA VAL A 720 -2.05 14.45 -4.67
C VAL A 720 -3.05 13.39 -4.20
N VAL A 721 -4.28 13.46 -4.73
CA VAL A 721 -5.30 12.41 -4.60
C VAL A 721 -5.61 11.90 -6.01
N PRO A 722 -4.94 10.82 -6.45
CA PRO A 722 -5.15 10.28 -7.78
C PRO A 722 -6.43 9.44 -7.85
N VAL A 723 -7.06 9.38 -9.02
CA VAL A 723 -8.07 8.36 -9.30
C VAL A 723 -7.40 7.00 -9.52
N ASP A 724 -8.19 5.94 -9.47
CA ASP A 724 -7.68 4.59 -9.71
C ASP A 724 -7.04 4.47 -11.10
N ARG A 725 -5.89 3.81 -11.15
CA ARG A 725 -5.08 3.57 -12.36
C ARG A 725 -4.56 4.84 -13.05
N ALA A 726 -4.58 5.98 -12.39
CA ALA A 726 -4.01 7.21 -12.92
C ALA A 726 -2.48 7.14 -12.97
N VAL A 727 -1.92 7.80 -13.97
CA VAL A 727 -0.49 8.16 -14.04
C VAL A 727 -0.37 9.65 -13.80
N VAL A 728 0.09 10.05 -12.63
CA VAL A 728 0.21 11.46 -12.24
C VAL A 728 1.57 12.00 -12.63
N TRP A 729 1.61 13.13 -13.33
CA TRP A 729 2.84 13.84 -13.61
C TRP A 729 3.16 14.81 -12.48
N MET A 730 4.30 14.64 -11.80
CA MET A 730 4.71 15.42 -10.64
C MET A 730 6.10 16.07 -10.85
N PRO A 731 6.17 17.20 -11.57
CA PRO A 731 7.42 17.91 -11.73
C PRO A 731 7.79 18.68 -10.46
N PHE A 732 9.05 18.60 -10.06
CA PHE A 732 9.65 19.40 -9.01
C PHE A 732 10.58 20.43 -9.64
N ASP A 733 10.29 21.70 -9.37
CA ASP A 733 11.07 22.80 -9.90
C ASP A 733 12.45 22.83 -9.24
N ALA A 734 13.45 22.45 -10.02
CA ALA A 734 14.83 22.45 -9.61
C ALA A 734 15.51 23.77 -10.06
N LEU A 735 16.13 24.43 -9.10
CA LEU A 735 16.93 25.63 -9.32
C LEU A 735 18.40 25.26 -9.25
N LYS A 736 19.16 25.56 -10.30
CA LYS A 736 20.62 25.48 -10.24
C LYS A 736 21.13 26.65 -9.44
N VAL A 737 21.77 26.37 -8.31
CA VAL A 737 22.34 27.37 -7.42
C VAL A 737 23.86 27.35 -7.48
N LYS A 738 24.43 28.52 -7.48
CA LYS A 738 25.87 28.73 -7.38
C LYS A 738 26.22 28.92 -5.91
N ARG A 739 27.21 28.16 -5.44
CA ARG A 739 27.66 28.22 -4.05
C ARG A 739 29.06 28.81 -3.97
N TYR A 740 29.22 29.73 -3.06
CA TYR A 740 30.50 30.33 -2.75
C TYR A 740 30.75 30.17 -1.25
N LEU A 741 31.82 29.48 -0.91
CA LEU A 741 32.27 29.30 0.47
C LEU A 741 33.55 30.13 0.63
N LEU A 742 33.43 31.27 1.29
CA LEU A 742 34.48 32.28 1.38
C LEU A 742 34.97 32.39 2.84
N GLN A 743 36.27 32.58 3.02
CA GLN A 743 36.83 33.10 4.26
C GLN A 743 37.38 34.48 4.02
N VAL A 744 36.68 35.49 4.55
CA VAL A 744 36.95 36.89 4.19
C VAL A 744 37.78 37.56 5.26
N ARG A 745 38.91 38.16 4.80
CA ARG A 745 39.78 39.00 5.60
C ARG A 745 39.70 40.43 5.17
N GLN A 746 39.83 41.35 6.13
CA GLN A 746 40.02 42.77 5.90
C GLN A 746 41.45 43.06 5.40
N ARG A 747 41.68 44.26 4.91
CA ARG A 747 43.03 44.70 4.45
C ARG A 747 44.12 44.63 5.54
N ASN A 748 43.73 44.73 6.80
CA ASN A 748 44.62 44.59 7.96
C ASN A 748 44.98 43.15 8.30
N GLY A 749 44.43 42.18 7.58
CA GLY A 749 44.63 40.75 7.78
C GLY A 749 43.69 40.11 8.80
N GLU A 750 42.87 40.89 9.52
CA GLU A 750 41.88 40.38 10.45
C GLU A 750 40.66 39.82 9.70
N PHE A 751 39.95 38.88 10.33
CA PHE A 751 38.69 38.39 9.76
C PHE A 751 37.59 39.45 9.79
N VAL A 752 36.73 39.48 8.79
CA VAL A 752 35.51 40.29 8.83
C VAL A 752 34.66 39.84 10.03
N PRO A 753 34.18 40.78 10.84
CA PRO A 753 33.40 40.43 12.04
C PRO A 753 32.19 39.58 11.74
N GLY A 754 31.89 38.60 12.61
CA GLY A 754 30.69 37.79 12.55
C GLY A 754 29.43 38.65 12.61
N GLY A 755 28.35 38.25 11.91
CA GLY A 755 27.13 39.04 11.81
C GLY A 755 27.15 40.17 10.76
N THR A 756 28.28 40.39 10.03
CA THR A 756 28.34 41.34 8.91
C THR A 756 27.55 40.78 7.72
N TRP A 757 26.54 41.54 7.22
CA TRP A 757 25.76 41.13 6.07
C TRP A 757 26.55 41.29 4.77
N ALA A 758 26.51 40.28 3.93
CA ALA A 758 26.95 40.31 2.57
C ALA A 758 25.80 40.77 1.66
N ARG A 759 26.02 41.80 0.84
CA ARG A 759 24.99 42.31 -0.05
C ARG A 759 25.55 42.42 -1.47
N ASP A 760 24.67 42.21 -2.45
CA ASP A 760 25.02 42.40 -3.86
C ASP A 760 25.03 43.88 -4.26
N SER A 761 25.35 44.16 -5.52
CA SER A 761 25.33 45.51 -6.09
C SER A 761 23.95 46.19 -6.09
N LYS A 762 22.87 45.41 -5.90
CA LYS A 762 21.49 45.90 -5.78
C LYS A 762 21.04 46.04 -4.32
N ASN A 763 21.97 45.87 -3.37
CA ASN A 763 21.73 45.91 -1.96
C ASN A 763 20.88 44.72 -1.44
N THR A 764 20.76 43.63 -2.22
CA THR A 764 20.07 42.39 -1.80
C THR A 764 20.95 41.60 -0.82
N PRO A 765 20.46 41.14 0.31
CA PRO A 765 21.26 40.33 1.21
C PRO A 765 21.51 38.94 0.61
N LEU A 766 22.78 38.54 0.57
CA LEU A 766 23.26 37.27 0.05
C LEU A 766 23.58 36.24 1.17
N GLY A 767 23.76 36.71 2.39
CA GLY A 767 24.17 35.94 3.56
C GLY A 767 24.86 36.83 4.59
N PHE A 768 25.35 36.24 5.66
CA PHE A 768 26.10 36.94 6.69
C PHE A 768 27.38 36.18 7.04
N VAL A 769 28.37 36.91 7.52
CA VAL A 769 29.66 36.35 7.92
C VAL A 769 29.47 35.61 9.25
N ALA A 770 29.86 34.34 9.31
CA ALA A 770 29.94 33.55 10.53
C ALA A 770 31.30 33.78 11.24
N ASN A 771 31.57 33.02 12.29
CA ASN A 771 32.83 33.07 13.02
C ASN A 771 34.04 32.85 12.10
N ASN A 772 35.17 33.48 12.40
CA ASN A 772 36.41 33.37 11.64
C ASN A 772 36.31 33.84 10.17
N GLY A 773 35.42 34.80 9.90
CA GLY A 773 35.29 35.38 8.56
C GLY A 773 34.64 34.45 7.53
N VAL A 774 34.02 33.36 7.93
CA VAL A 774 33.39 32.40 7.00
C VAL A 774 32.07 32.96 6.49
N LEU A 775 31.92 33.03 5.18
CA LEU A 775 30.72 33.49 4.48
C LEU A 775 30.28 32.42 3.48
N MET A 776 29.08 31.95 3.60
CA MET A 776 28.46 31.08 2.61
C MET A 776 27.41 31.86 1.83
N ILE A 777 27.47 31.78 0.53
CA ILE A 777 26.51 32.41 -0.37
C ILE A 777 25.93 31.36 -1.30
N ASN A 778 24.59 31.31 -1.32
CA ASN A 778 23.81 30.51 -2.27
C ASN A 778 23.01 31.48 -3.14
N THR A 779 23.19 31.43 -4.45
CA THR A 779 22.49 32.34 -5.38
C THR A 779 22.20 31.65 -6.70
N VAL A 780 21.13 32.04 -7.36
CA VAL A 780 20.76 31.50 -8.69
C VAL A 780 21.62 32.15 -9.77
N ASP A 781 21.85 33.47 -9.64
CA ASP A 781 22.65 34.22 -10.57
C ASP A 781 24.08 34.38 -10.04
N THR A 782 25.04 34.62 -10.94
CA THR A 782 26.38 34.98 -10.52
C THR A 782 26.31 36.32 -9.78
N PRO A 783 26.69 36.41 -8.51
CA PRO A 783 26.65 37.67 -7.79
C PRO A 783 27.61 38.64 -8.43
N GLY A 784 27.20 39.90 -8.51
CA GLY A 784 28.11 40.98 -8.80
C GLY A 784 29.13 41.18 -7.68
N ASP A 785 29.67 42.37 -7.57
CA ASP A 785 30.53 42.71 -6.43
C ASP A 785 29.75 42.60 -5.12
N ILE A 786 30.36 41.98 -4.15
CA ILE A 786 29.76 41.75 -2.82
C ILE A 786 30.29 42.77 -1.84
N THR A 787 29.40 43.43 -1.11
CA THR A 787 29.73 44.40 -0.06
C THR A 787 29.47 43.80 1.32
N LEU A 788 30.42 44.01 2.25
CA LEU A 788 30.41 43.53 3.63
C LEU A 788 30.74 44.69 4.57
N GLY A 789 29.80 45.59 4.80
CA GLY A 789 30.05 46.85 5.47
C GLY A 789 30.97 47.76 4.63
N GLN A 790 32.20 48.01 5.09
CA GLN A 790 33.20 48.81 4.37
C GLN A 790 34.10 47.96 3.46
N CYS A 791 33.92 46.67 3.42
CA CYS A 791 34.73 45.71 2.68
C CYS A 791 34.01 45.31 1.41
N ARG A 792 34.72 45.31 0.27
CA ARG A 792 34.18 44.93 -1.04
C ARG A 792 34.92 43.73 -1.60
N ILE A 793 34.22 42.75 -2.10
CA ILE A 793 34.78 41.61 -2.84
C ILE A 793 34.38 41.78 -4.31
N PRO A 794 35.29 41.97 -5.21
CA PRO A 794 35.00 42.03 -6.64
C PRO A 794 34.49 40.69 -7.18
N ALA A 795 33.50 40.72 -8.07
CA ALA A 795 32.96 39.53 -8.71
C ALA A 795 34.04 38.66 -9.39
N ALA A 796 35.07 39.28 -9.94
CA ALA A 796 36.18 38.58 -10.60
C ALA A 796 37.02 37.69 -9.68
N LYS A 797 36.94 37.90 -8.35
CA LYS A 797 37.63 37.06 -7.34
C LYS A 797 36.80 35.87 -6.85
N LEU A 798 35.52 35.83 -7.21
CA LEU A 798 34.61 34.76 -6.77
C LEU A 798 34.81 33.53 -7.67
N GLN A 799 35.12 32.44 -7.07
CA GLN A 799 35.16 31.14 -7.73
C GLN A 799 34.04 30.25 -7.21
N GLU A 800 33.24 29.67 -8.10
CA GLU A 800 32.23 28.69 -7.78
C GLU A 800 32.95 27.42 -7.37
N THR A 801 33.00 27.16 -6.05
CA THR A 801 33.70 26.01 -5.48
C THR A 801 33.11 25.65 -4.11
N GLU A 802 33.08 24.37 -3.83
CA GLU A 802 32.72 23.85 -2.50
C GLU A 802 33.87 23.93 -1.48
N LYS A 803 35.06 24.26 -1.93
CA LYS A 803 36.23 24.45 -1.06
C LYS A 803 36.25 25.88 -0.53
N LEU A 804 36.66 25.97 0.73
CA LEU A 804 36.86 27.27 1.38
C LEU A 804 37.89 28.09 0.61
N GLN A 805 37.44 29.23 0.09
CA GLN A 805 38.30 30.20 -0.64
C GLN A 805 38.65 31.35 0.29
N GLU A 806 39.95 31.57 0.53
CA GLU A 806 40.40 32.74 1.28
C GLU A 806 40.44 33.97 0.36
N ILE A 807 39.73 35.01 0.78
CA ILE A 807 39.65 36.28 0.03
C ILE A 807 39.94 37.43 0.98
N THR A 808 40.85 38.35 0.53
CA THR A 808 41.04 39.65 1.18
C THR A 808 40.19 40.66 0.43
N CYS A 809 39.32 41.36 1.17
CA CYS A 809 38.50 42.41 0.58
C CYS A 809 39.27 43.72 0.27
N GLU A 810 38.72 44.50 -0.67
CA GLU A 810 39.28 45.78 -1.12
C GLU A 810 38.68 46.95 -0.40
#